data_0b4423a7ed9af50faa41fe34e8a64ace
#
_entry.id   0b4423a7ed9af50faa41fe34e8a64ace
#
_cell.length_a   1.000
_cell.length_b   1.000
_cell.length_c   1.000
_cell.angle_alpha   90.00
_cell.angle_beta   90.00
_cell.angle_gamma   90.00
#
_symmetry.space_group_name_H-M   'P 1'
#
loop_
_entity.id
_entity.type
_entity.pdbx_description
1 polymer ?
#
loop_
_entity_poly.entity_id
_entity_poly.type
_entity_poly.pdbx_seq_one_letter_code
_entity_poly.pdbx_strand_id
1 'polypeptide(L)'
;MNALRYSVVLSVWMSVMAAVCAVPAPWTLVEAKNGVVSVWGREYAFASNALPVAVKSGGLDLLAGPMRIVCADSNGNEVVWEKGGSWVQERGEESVTVCAWQGANGLAADVAMRIEFDGMAKVSLALVPGPDASTANLSKAWLEIPFRPECATLFNYSPASWTKLENVGGETGPMAGPFRCSVWLGNEKAGLCWFCESDENLHPTDAQRVIEVLPAEKETLLRIRLADRTIKLPSTWVFGLQATPTKPFPKDFNKSHTVHAPQMGAGILFKRPEVWWTAQRAFPDGKNEETLDAAARSGVKTVVFHEDWIPVQNNPTPRPDFKAIVDGCHRRGMKVLVYQGFELSPLDPLWGEHHEEWLAKTADGTFVSDWYREPGQRDFRLCYNNGSAGSWLDRAKRAYVELEIDGFYLDGTVMPRACANARHGCGWTDGNGGRHVTYPFFAVRNMMRELYEFVESRGGRIDAHQSGYVCPATLAFVHSYWDGEQLACSEQDIKRTLDIDAFRAEFMGRNHGVPCEFLAYEKPGWSYDDALAITLLHDVVVRPCGFASVPRIAPVWKVLDRFGTSNAEWQPYWERPVEVSPESVKASVYRKRGESLIVVSNVSPESTAKAVVTLPDGATHARDELAGRDVTVYDGKVTLDIPPFRMVLLRVESVK
;
A
#
# COMPACT_ATOMS: atom_id res chain seq x y z
N MET A 1 -31.57 -13.53 73.67
CA MET A 1 -30.23 -13.53 73.19
C MET A 1 -30.29 -13.88 71.69
N ASN A 2 -30.35 -12.80 70.91
CA ASN A 2 -30.60 -12.89 69.44
C ASN A 2 -29.29 -12.86 68.70
N ALA A 3 -29.04 -13.91 67.91
CA ALA A 3 -27.94 -13.96 66.97
C ALA A 3 -28.40 -13.45 65.59
N LEU A 4 -27.89 -12.29 65.16
CA LEU A 4 -28.10 -11.76 63.84
C LEU A 4 -27.25 -12.57 62.85
N ARG A 5 -27.92 -13.14 61.85
CA ARG A 5 -27.28 -13.73 60.66
C ARG A 5 -27.08 -12.62 59.61
N TYR A 6 -25.83 -12.29 59.28
CA TYR A 6 -25.50 -11.50 58.11
C TYR A 6 -25.34 -12.45 56.92
N SER A 7 -26.26 -12.37 55.96
CA SER A 7 -26.09 -13.00 54.65
C SER A 7 -25.26 -12.08 53.77
N VAL A 8 -24.05 -12.50 53.47
CA VAL A 8 -23.19 -11.87 52.45
C VAL A 8 -23.62 -12.42 51.10
N VAL A 9 -24.23 -11.59 50.27
CA VAL A 9 -24.48 -11.89 48.86
C VAL A 9 -23.20 -11.64 48.12
N LEU A 10 -22.47 -12.69 47.78
CA LEU A 10 -21.35 -12.66 46.83
C LEU A 10 -21.96 -12.57 45.42
N SER A 11 -22.01 -11.40 44.84
CA SER A 11 -22.23 -11.23 43.41
C SER A 11 -20.94 -11.63 42.65
N VAL A 12 -20.95 -12.82 42.11
CA VAL A 12 -19.89 -13.30 41.18
C VAL A 12 -20.10 -12.54 39.87
N TRP A 13 -19.29 -11.53 39.64
CA TRP A 13 -19.09 -10.97 38.32
C TRP A 13 -18.27 -11.97 37.52
N MET A 14 -18.93 -12.78 36.70
CA MET A 14 -18.25 -13.49 35.61
C MET A 14 -17.83 -12.44 34.57
N SER A 15 -16.61 -11.95 34.69
CA SER A 15 -15.92 -11.31 33.60
C SER A 15 -15.67 -12.39 32.54
N VAL A 16 -16.48 -12.40 31.49
CA VAL A 16 -16.11 -13.11 30.27
C VAL A 16 -14.89 -12.37 29.71
N MET A 17 -13.70 -12.83 30.09
CA MET A 17 -12.51 -12.51 29.33
C MET A 17 -12.69 -13.19 27.97
N ALA A 18 -13.17 -12.43 26.97
CA ALA A 18 -12.94 -12.79 25.61
C ALA A 18 -11.42 -12.97 25.48
N ALA A 19 -10.97 -14.17 25.17
CA ALA A 19 -9.57 -14.42 24.85
C ALA A 19 -9.24 -13.45 23.69
N VAL A 20 -8.47 -12.41 23.98
CA VAL A 20 -7.95 -11.53 22.95
C VAL A 20 -7.09 -12.41 22.09
N CYS A 21 -7.51 -12.67 20.84
CA CYS A 21 -6.70 -13.39 19.89
C CYS A 21 -5.40 -12.60 19.76
N ALA A 22 -4.25 -13.22 20.02
CA ALA A 22 -2.94 -12.56 19.99
C ALA A 22 -2.61 -11.97 18.61
N VAL A 23 -3.28 -12.48 17.57
CA VAL A 23 -3.12 -12.03 16.18
C VAL A 23 -4.43 -11.42 15.68
N PRO A 24 -4.44 -10.18 15.17
CA PRO A 24 -5.64 -9.53 14.69
C PRO A 24 -6.15 -10.18 13.40
N ALA A 25 -7.48 -10.15 13.19
CA ALA A 25 -8.05 -10.54 11.90
C ALA A 25 -7.50 -9.62 10.78
N PRO A 26 -7.31 -10.14 9.55
CA PRO A 26 -7.69 -11.49 9.08
C PRO A 26 -6.55 -12.51 9.15
N TRP A 27 -5.47 -12.23 9.85
CA TRP A 27 -4.31 -13.11 9.89
C TRP A 27 -4.50 -14.29 10.83
N THR A 28 -3.64 -15.28 10.66
CA THR A 28 -3.57 -16.49 11.49
C THR A 28 -2.30 -16.49 12.34
N LEU A 29 -2.27 -17.33 13.38
CA LEU A 29 -1.07 -17.57 14.15
C LEU A 29 0.08 -18.04 13.25
N VAL A 30 1.31 -17.71 13.63
CA VAL A 30 2.50 -18.20 12.92
C VAL A 30 2.77 -19.64 13.28
N GLU A 31 2.91 -20.49 12.28
CA GLU A 31 3.27 -21.91 12.47
C GLU A 31 4.65 -22.20 11.89
N ALA A 32 5.45 -22.98 12.62
CA ALA A 32 6.75 -23.46 12.14
C ALA A 32 6.84 -24.98 12.29
N LYS A 33 6.95 -25.69 11.15
CA LYS A 33 6.98 -27.15 11.10
C LYS A 33 7.81 -27.63 9.92
N ASN A 34 8.66 -28.63 10.14
CA ASN A 34 9.44 -29.30 9.09
C ASN A 34 10.25 -28.34 8.20
N GLY A 35 10.88 -27.31 8.79
CA GLY A 35 11.65 -26.32 8.03
C GLY A 35 10.81 -25.29 7.26
N VAL A 36 9.50 -25.26 7.46
CA VAL A 36 8.60 -24.27 6.86
C VAL A 36 7.98 -23.40 7.93
N VAL A 37 7.99 -22.09 7.74
CA VAL A 37 7.21 -21.12 8.51
C VAL A 37 6.03 -20.69 7.68
N SER A 38 4.83 -20.89 8.21
CA SER A 38 3.56 -20.60 7.56
C SER A 38 2.81 -19.50 8.29
N VAL A 39 2.25 -18.56 7.53
CA VAL A 39 1.32 -17.53 7.96
C VAL A 39 0.13 -17.53 7.00
N TRP A 40 -0.89 -16.73 7.25
CA TRP A 40 -2.00 -16.66 6.31
C TRP A 40 -1.50 -16.48 4.86
N GLY A 41 -1.81 -17.43 3.99
CA GLY A 41 -1.56 -17.36 2.53
C GLY A 41 -0.08 -17.34 2.10
N ARG A 42 0.89 -17.49 3.02
CA ARG A 42 2.31 -17.46 2.71
C ARG A 42 3.10 -18.53 3.45
N GLU A 43 4.16 -19.00 2.80
CA GLU A 43 5.10 -19.96 3.37
C GLU A 43 6.54 -19.57 3.04
N TYR A 44 7.43 -19.72 4.01
CA TYR A 44 8.88 -19.58 3.87
C TYR A 44 9.55 -20.90 4.22
N ALA A 45 10.19 -21.53 3.24
CA ALA A 45 10.87 -22.81 3.44
C ALA A 45 12.37 -22.62 3.62
N PHE A 46 12.93 -23.32 4.57
CA PHE A 46 14.34 -23.32 4.94
C PHE A 46 14.93 -24.74 4.79
N ALA A 47 16.20 -24.82 4.40
CA ALA A 47 16.95 -26.06 4.27
C ALA A 47 18.39 -25.86 4.76
N SER A 48 19.37 -26.27 3.96
CA SER A 48 20.80 -26.08 4.21
C SER A 48 21.35 -24.70 3.80
N ASN A 49 20.48 -23.78 3.39
CA ASN A 49 20.84 -22.42 2.99
C ASN A 49 20.63 -21.45 4.16
N ALA A 50 21.41 -20.38 4.20
CA ALA A 50 21.24 -19.32 5.20
C ALA A 50 19.96 -18.49 4.96
N LEU A 51 19.44 -18.47 3.74
CA LEU A 51 18.21 -17.78 3.32
C LEU A 51 17.15 -18.77 2.85
N PRO A 52 15.87 -18.37 2.73
CA PRO A 52 14.81 -19.23 2.25
C PRO A 52 15.13 -19.91 0.91
N VAL A 53 14.82 -21.19 0.82
CA VAL A 53 14.96 -21.96 -0.42
C VAL A 53 13.71 -21.88 -1.29
N ALA A 54 12.56 -21.55 -0.69
CA ALA A 54 11.32 -21.29 -1.40
C ALA A 54 10.47 -20.28 -0.62
N VAL A 55 9.69 -19.49 -1.35
CA VAL A 55 8.66 -18.59 -0.82
C VAL A 55 7.39 -18.82 -1.62
N LYS A 56 6.29 -19.12 -0.92
CA LYS A 56 4.94 -19.20 -1.52
C LYS A 56 4.12 -18.00 -1.09
N SER A 57 3.33 -17.46 -2.00
CA SER A 57 2.33 -16.44 -1.71
C SER A 57 1.20 -16.46 -2.72
N GLY A 58 -0.04 -16.21 -2.26
CA GLY A 58 -1.20 -16.20 -3.15
C GLY A 58 -1.41 -17.50 -3.92
N GLY A 59 -0.93 -18.63 -3.42
CA GLY A 59 -0.98 -19.94 -4.08
C GLY A 59 0.12 -20.18 -5.12
N LEU A 60 1.05 -19.25 -5.31
CA LEU A 60 2.17 -19.35 -6.26
C LEU A 60 3.50 -19.62 -5.56
N ASP A 61 4.34 -20.45 -6.16
CA ASP A 61 5.75 -20.56 -5.82
C ASP A 61 6.51 -19.41 -6.49
N LEU A 62 6.95 -18.42 -5.70
CA LEU A 62 7.54 -17.20 -6.24
C LEU A 62 8.95 -17.38 -6.78
N LEU A 63 9.75 -18.27 -6.16
CA LEU A 63 11.15 -18.42 -6.46
C LEU A 63 11.43 -19.54 -7.48
N ALA A 64 12.36 -19.30 -8.37
CA ALA A 64 12.91 -20.29 -9.30
C ALA A 64 13.95 -21.21 -8.63
N GLY A 65 14.49 -20.80 -7.50
CA GLY A 65 15.47 -21.51 -6.71
C GLY A 65 15.74 -20.81 -5.37
N PRO A 66 16.68 -21.33 -4.56
CA PRO A 66 17.03 -20.70 -3.29
C PRO A 66 17.50 -19.26 -3.42
N MET A 67 17.17 -18.39 -2.47
CA MET A 67 17.85 -17.11 -2.33
C MET A 67 19.35 -17.34 -2.08
N ARG A 68 20.20 -16.51 -2.66
CA ARG A 68 21.65 -16.72 -2.68
C ARG A 68 22.40 -15.55 -2.03
N ILE A 69 23.43 -15.89 -1.25
CA ILE A 69 24.46 -14.95 -0.84
C ILE A 69 25.67 -15.27 -1.71
N VAL A 70 26.01 -14.38 -2.65
CA VAL A 70 27.12 -14.56 -3.59
C VAL A 70 28.30 -13.75 -3.07
N CYS A 71 29.41 -14.42 -2.76
CA CYS A 71 30.63 -13.80 -2.26
C CYS A 71 31.82 -14.13 -3.12
N ALA A 72 32.83 -13.24 -3.10
CA ALA A 72 34.16 -13.56 -3.60
C ALA A 72 35.21 -13.14 -2.55
N ASP A 73 36.27 -13.94 -2.45
CA ASP A 73 37.41 -13.66 -1.57
C ASP A 73 38.20 -12.41 -2.03
N SER A 74 39.24 -12.01 -1.31
CA SER A 74 40.10 -10.87 -1.65
C SER A 74 40.85 -11.03 -2.98
N ASN A 75 40.95 -12.22 -3.52
CA ASN A 75 41.57 -12.51 -4.82
C ASN A 75 40.55 -12.55 -5.96
N GLY A 76 39.27 -12.39 -5.66
CA GLY A 76 38.19 -12.43 -6.63
C GLY A 76 37.66 -13.85 -6.92
N ASN A 77 38.12 -14.87 -6.19
CA ASN A 77 37.58 -16.22 -6.35
C ASN A 77 36.22 -16.33 -5.70
N GLU A 78 35.26 -16.91 -6.41
CA GLU A 78 33.92 -17.10 -5.91
C GLU A 78 33.88 -18.12 -4.75
N VAL A 79 33.17 -17.76 -3.68
CA VAL A 79 33.00 -18.62 -2.50
C VAL A 79 31.93 -19.66 -2.80
N VAL A 80 32.30 -20.94 -2.70
CA VAL A 80 31.37 -22.06 -2.82
C VAL A 80 30.95 -22.49 -1.40
N TRP A 81 29.67 -22.33 -1.09
CA TRP A 81 29.14 -22.75 0.21
C TRP A 81 29.07 -24.28 0.30
N GLU A 82 29.72 -24.83 1.33
CA GLU A 82 29.90 -26.30 1.50
C GLU A 82 28.89 -26.91 2.47
N LYS A 83 28.54 -26.17 3.51
CA LYS A 83 27.70 -26.65 4.61
C LYS A 83 26.70 -25.56 5.02
N GLY A 84 25.59 -25.98 5.57
CA GLY A 84 24.63 -25.06 6.13
C GLY A 84 23.52 -25.77 6.89
N GLY A 85 22.70 -24.98 7.57
CA GLY A 85 21.58 -25.49 8.35
C GLY A 85 20.72 -24.36 8.88
N SER A 86 19.53 -24.73 9.32
CA SER A 86 18.59 -23.81 9.93
C SER A 86 17.88 -24.46 11.13
N TRP A 87 17.48 -23.63 12.08
CA TRP A 87 16.70 -24.05 13.25
C TRP A 87 15.78 -22.93 13.71
N VAL A 88 14.68 -23.28 14.34
CA VAL A 88 13.81 -22.32 14.99
C VAL A 88 14.40 -21.97 16.35
N GLN A 89 14.76 -20.70 16.53
CA GLN A 89 15.33 -20.20 17.78
C GLN A 89 14.24 -19.76 18.75
N GLU A 90 13.19 -19.10 18.24
CA GLU A 90 12.10 -18.58 19.05
C GLU A 90 10.76 -18.89 18.38
N ARG A 91 9.78 -19.31 19.20
CA ARG A 91 8.40 -19.57 18.75
C ARG A 91 7.43 -18.75 19.56
N GLY A 92 6.66 -17.93 18.91
CA GLY A 92 5.53 -17.20 19.47
C GLY A 92 4.31 -17.29 18.56
N GLU A 93 3.17 -16.91 19.07
CA GLU A 93 1.92 -16.87 18.30
C GLU A 93 1.93 -15.80 17.22
N GLU A 94 2.61 -14.68 17.47
CA GLU A 94 2.70 -13.53 16.58
C GLU A 94 3.92 -13.56 15.67
N SER A 95 4.96 -14.30 16.01
CA SER A 95 6.19 -14.39 15.23
C SER A 95 7.02 -15.62 15.55
N VAL A 96 7.84 -16.00 14.57
CA VAL A 96 8.84 -17.06 14.69
C VAL A 96 10.19 -16.51 14.23
N THR A 97 11.25 -16.77 15.01
CA THR A 97 12.63 -16.47 14.61
C THR A 97 13.32 -17.75 14.15
N VAL A 98 13.73 -17.77 12.89
CA VAL A 98 14.57 -18.81 12.31
C VAL A 98 16.00 -18.30 12.25
N CYS A 99 16.92 -19.04 12.83
CA CYS A 99 18.36 -18.87 12.61
C CYS A 99 18.83 -19.85 11.56
N ALA A 100 19.70 -19.39 10.67
CA ALA A 100 20.28 -20.20 9.62
C ALA A 100 21.73 -19.78 9.38
N TRP A 101 22.53 -20.70 8.85
CA TRP A 101 23.92 -20.43 8.54
C TRP A 101 24.36 -21.18 7.29
N GLN A 102 25.39 -20.63 6.65
CA GLN A 102 26.17 -21.30 5.61
C GLN A 102 27.66 -21.10 5.87
N GLY A 103 28.45 -22.15 5.66
CA GLY A 103 29.90 -22.13 5.84
C GLY A 103 30.62 -22.53 4.57
N ALA A 104 31.74 -21.87 4.33
CA ALA A 104 32.76 -22.22 3.34
C ALA A 104 34.14 -22.11 4.00
N ASN A 105 35.19 -22.53 3.31
CA ASN A 105 36.55 -22.43 3.84
C ASN A 105 36.92 -20.99 4.19
N GLY A 106 37.06 -20.66 5.47
CA GLY A 106 37.43 -19.35 5.99
C GLY A 106 36.30 -18.30 6.07
N LEU A 107 35.05 -18.62 5.72
CA LEU A 107 33.90 -17.71 5.73
C LEU A 107 32.65 -18.39 6.29
N ALA A 108 31.85 -17.66 7.03
CA ALA A 108 30.48 -18.06 7.37
C ALA A 108 29.49 -16.91 7.12
N ALA A 109 28.29 -17.29 6.74
CA ALA A 109 27.13 -16.40 6.69
C ALA A 109 26.15 -16.86 7.77
N ASP A 110 25.86 -15.97 8.72
CA ASP A 110 24.89 -16.18 9.78
C ASP A 110 23.66 -15.30 9.52
N VAL A 111 22.47 -15.88 9.61
CA VAL A 111 21.20 -15.19 9.38
C VAL A 111 20.25 -15.44 10.53
N ALA A 112 19.65 -14.37 11.03
CA ALA A 112 18.46 -14.43 11.88
C ALA A 112 17.29 -13.80 11.12
N MET A 113 16.21 -14.54 10.94
CA MET A 113 15.02 -14.11 10.22
C MET A 113 13.80 -14.23 11.13
N ARG A 114 13.27 -13.07 11.56
CA ARG A 114 12.03 -12.99 12.33
C ARG A 114 10.85 -12.78 11.38
N ILE A 115 9.97 -13.77 11.33
CA ILE A 115 8.76 -13.76 10.48
C ILE A 115 7.56 -13.49 11.37
N GLU A 116 6.81 -12.44 11.06
CA GLU A 116 5.61 -12.02 11.79
C GLU A 116 4.33 -12.56 11.14
N PHE A 117 3.21 -12.52 11.85
CA PHE A 117 1.93 -13.10 11.46
C PHE A 117 1.40 -12.58 10.10
N ASP A 118 1.75 -11.36 9.71
CA ASP A 118 1.39 -10.78 8.40
C ASP A 118 2.38 -11.13 7.29
N GLY A 119 3.36 -12.01 7.59
CA GLY A 119 4.38 -12.50 6.66
C GLY A 119 5.54 -11.54 6.43
N MET A 120 5.62 -10.42 7.14
CA MET A 120 6.82 -9.61 7.12
C MET A 120 7.96 -10.35 7.82
N ALA A 121 9.12 -10.39 7.17
CA ALA A 121 10.32 -10.99 7.70
C ALA A 121 11.43 -9.95 7.85
N LYS A 122 11.87 -9.71 9.08
CA LYS A 122 13.08 -8.93 9.37
C LYS A 122 14.28 -9.84 9.33
N VAL A 123 15.24 -9.56 8.46
CA VAL A 123 16.44 -10.35 8.21
C VAL A 123 17.66 -9.60 8.72
N SER A 124 18.42 -10.25 9.59
CA SER A 124 19.78 -9.82 9.97
C SER A 124 20.76 -10.81 9.37
N LEU A 125 21.57 -10.35 8.42
CA LEU A 125 22.61 -11.12 7.75
C LEU A 125 23.97 -10.65 8.24
N ALA A 126 24.80 -11.57 8.72
CA ALA A 126 26.19 -11.33 9.07
C ALA A 126 27.12 -12.22 8.23
N LEU A 127 28.12 -11.63 7.59
CA LEU A 127 29.26 -12.35 7.05
C LEU A 127 30.41 -12.23 8.03
N VAL A 128 30.93 -13.37 8.47
CA VAL A 128 31.94 -13.46 9.53
C VAL A 128 33.12 -14.33 9.09
N PRO A 129 34.34 -14.07 9.62
CA PRO A 129 35.46 -15.00 9.40
C PRO A 129 35.12 -16.40 9.92
N GLY A 130 35.44 -17.42 9.15
CA GLY A 130 35.37 -18.81 9.62
C GLY A 130 36.39 -19.11 10.72
N PRO A 131 36.24 -20.23 11.45
CA PRO A 131 37.08 -20.56 12.62
C PRO A 131 38.58 -20.56 12.36
N ASP A 132 38.99 -20.87 11.15
CA ASP A 132 40.39 -20.99 10.75
C ASP A 132 40.96 -19.78 9.99
N ALA A 133 40.16 -18.70 9.85
CA ALA A 133 40.54 -17.51 9.07
C ALA A 133 41.18 -16.44 9.97
N SER A 134 42.44 -16.11 9.72
CA SER A 134 43.17 -15.04 10.43
C SER A 134 42.72 -13.64 10.03
N THR A 135 42.26 -13.43 8.81
CA THR A 135 41.60 -12.22 8.32
C THR A 135 40.78 -12.60 7.13
N ALA A 136 39.52 -12.23 7.11
CA ALA A 136 38.71 -12.39 5.93
C ALA A 136 38.32 -11.00 5.40
N ASN A 137 38.77 -10.71 4.20
CA ASN A 137 38.26 -9.61 3.38
C ASN A 137 37.51 -10.21 2.22
N LEU A 138 36.39 -9.63 1.84
CA LEU A 138 35.65 -10.00 0.64
C LEU A 138 35.77 -8.87 -0.39
N SER A 139 35.97 -9.25 -1.65
CA SER A 139 35.93 -8.32 -2.77
C SER A 139 34.52 -8.15 -3.35
N LYS A 140 33.61 -9.09 -3.03
CA LYS A 140 32.22 -9.10 -3.49
C LYS A 140 31.31 -9.73 -2.43
N ALA A 141 30.14 -9.10 -2.23
CA ALA A 141 29.02 -9.68 -1.49
C ALA A 141 27.70 -9.19 -2.11
N TRP A 142 26.87 -10.11 -2.62
CA TRP A 142 25.58 -9.81 -3.22
C TRP A 142 24.48 -10.66 -2.57
N LEU A 143 23.31 -10.08 -2.42
CA LEU A 143 22.06 -10.80 -2.17
C LEU A 143 21.34 -10.98 -3.50
N GLU A 144 20.98 -12.22 -3.82
CA GLU A 144 20.27 -12.59 -5.03
C GLU A 144 18.96 -13.31 -4.70
N ILE A 145 17.86 -12.83 -5.27
CA ILE A 145 16.53 -13.39 -5.13
C ILE A 145 16.05 -13.81 -6.52
N PRO A 146 16.10 -15.13 -6.84
CA PRO A 146 15.73 -15.66 -8.16
C PRO A 146 14.23 -15.91 -8.22
N PHE A 147 13.48 -15.06 -8.90
CA PHE A 147 12.06 -15.26 -9.13
C PHE A 147 11.81 -16.18 -10.32
N ARG A 148 10.71 -16.92 -10.29
CA ARG A 148 10.15 -17.50 -11.51
C ARG A 148 9.74 -16.38 -12.45
N PRO A 149 10.05 -16.45 -13.77
CA PRO A 149 9.75 -15.36 -14.69
C PRO A 149 8.27 -14.94 -14.68
N GLU A 150 7.35 -15.89 -14.60
CA GLU A 150 5.92 -15.64 -14.52
C GLU A 150 5.44 -15.02 -13.19
N CYS A 151 6.29 -15.05 -12.16
CA CYS A 151 6.05 -14.42 -10.86
C CYS A 151 6.77 -13.08 -10.67
N ALA A 152 7.39 -12.54 -11.73
CA ALA A 152 8.12 -11.27 -11.71
C ALA A 152 7.90 -10.50 -13.02
N THR A 153 6.66 -10.46 -13.50
CA THR A 153 6.27 -9.74 -14.72
C THR A 153 6.04 -8.25 -14.47
N LEU A 154 5.85 -7.86 -13.21
CA LEU A 154 5.63 -6.49 -12.78
C LEU A 154 6.65 -6.08 -11.72
N PHE A 155 6.99 -4.80 -11.70
CA PHE A 155 7.81 -4.20 -10.64
C PHE A 155 7.15 -2.96 -10.05
N ASN A 156 7.52 -2.63 -8.80
CA ASN A 156 7.27 -1.34 -8.17
C ASN A 156 8.43 -1.03 -7.21
N TYR A 157 8.94 0.21 -7.23
CA TYR A 157 10.04 0.61 -6.34
C TYR A 157 9.86 2.03 -5.80
N SER A 158 10.51 2.33 -4.67
CA SER A 158 10.52 3.67 -4.11
C SER A 158 11.24 4.65 -5.05
N PRO A 159 10.65 5.83 -5.36
CA PRO A 159 11.30 6.84 -6.21
C PRO A 159 12.53 7.46 -5.52
N ALA A 160 13.44 8.00 -6.32
CA ALA A 160 14.56 8.79 -5.79
C ALA A 160 14.08 10.11 -5.18
N SER A 161 12.99 10.65 -5.69
CA SER A 161 12.36 11.87 -5.22
C SER A 161 10.89 11.87 -5.61
N TRP A 162 10.03 12.13 -4.64
CA TRP A 162 8.60 12.28 -4.84
C TRP A 162 8.22 13.46 -5.76
N THR A 163 9.03 14.51 -5.80
CA THR A 163 8.77 15.69 -6.62
C THR A 163 9.03 15.47 -8.11
N LYS A 164 9.66 14.35 -8.46
CA LYS A 164 9.86 13.94 -9.85
C LYS A 164 8.92 12.79 -10.16
N LEU A 165 8.06 12.96 -11.16
CA LEU A 165 7.31 11.87 -11.73
C LEU A 165 8.27 10.87 -12.37
N GLU A 166 8.73 9.93 -11.55
CA GLU A 166 9.32 8.70 -12.03
C GLU A 166 8.18 7.70 -12.29
N ASN A 167 8.29 6.93 -13.33
CA ASN A 167 7.52 5.71 -13.44
C ASN A 167 8.09 4.73 -12.40
N VAL A 168 7.38 4.55 -11.30
CA VAL A 168 7.81 3.69 -10.18
C VAL A 168 7.29 2.27 -10.29
N GLY A 169 6.44 1.98 -11.28
CA GLY A 169 5.87 0.66 -11.49
C GLY A 169 5.58 0.38 -12.97
N GLY A 170 5.53 -0.90 -13.34
CA GLY A 170 5.22 -1.32 -14.69
C GLY A 170 5.63 -2.76 -14.98
N GLU A 171 5.73 -3.09 -16.27
CA GLU A 171 6.25 -4.37 -16.72
C GLU A 171 7.75 -4.50 -16.44
N THR A 172 8.15 -5.68 -15.97
CA THR A 172 9.55 -5.95 -15.63
C THR A 172 10.40 -6.10 -16.90
N GLY A 173 11.43 -5.26 -16.98
CA GLY A 173 12.51 -5.35 -17.96
C GLY A 173 13.89 -5.37 -17.29
N PRO A 174 14.98 -5.45 -18.05
CA PRO A 174 16.33 -5.26 -17.51
C PRO A 174 16.45 -3.88 -16.87
N MET A 175 16.85 -3.83 -15.60
CA MET A 175 16.91 -2.59 -14.82
C MET A 175 18.16 -2.59 -13.93
N ALA A 176 18.82 -1.44 -13.82
CA ALA A 176 19.85 -1.17 -12.84
C ALA A 176 19.65 0.23 -12.28
N GLY A 177 19.85 0.41 -10.99
CA GLY A 177 19.61 1.70 -10.33
C GLY A 177 20.37 1.87 -9.03
N PRO A 178 20.32 3.10 -8.48
CA PRO A 178 20.87 3.40 -7.18
C PRO A 178 20.12 2.65 -6.06
N PHE A 179 20.56 2.85 -4.83
CA PHE A 179 19.82 2.38 -3.66
C PHE A 179 18.38 2.88 -3.69
N ARG A 180 17.45 1.96 -3.52
CA ARG A 180 16.03 2.18 -3.33
C ARG A 180 15.63 1.52 -2.02
N CYS A 181 14.94 2.23 -1.17
CA CYS A 181 14.57 1.69 0.16
C CYS A 181 13.50 0.58 0.08
N SER A 182 12.82 0.44 -1.05
CA SER A 182 11.81 -0.60 -1.30
C SER A 182 11.80 -1.00 -2.78
N VAL A 183 11.79 -2.30 -3.06
CA VAL A 183 11.64 -2.88 -4.40
C VAL A 183 10.73 -4.10 -4.31
N TRP A 184 9.62 -4.06 -5.02
CA TRP A 184 8.70 -5.19 -5.16
C TRP A 184 8.78 -5.75 -6.58
N LEU A 185 8.86 -7.07 -6.69
CA LEU A 185 8.66 -7.82 -7.93
C LEU A 185 7.50 -8.80 -7.75
N GLY A 186 6.65 -8.91 -8.75
CA GLY A 186 5.49 -9.77 -8.68
C GLY A 186 4.75 -9.87 -9.99
N ASN A 187 3.50 -10.31 -9.89
CA ASN A 187 2.50 -10.27 -10.94
C ASN A 187 1.16 -9.78 -10.36
N GLU A 188 0.07 -9.90 -11.09
CA GLU A 188 -1.25 -9.44 -10.66
C GLU A 188 -1.83 -10.22 -9.47
N LYS A 189 -1.23 -11.36 -9.09
CA LYS A 189 -1.71 -12.26 -8.03
C LYS A 189 -0.85 -12.24 -6.78
N ALA A 190 0.48 -12.14 -6.94
CA ALA A 190 1.42 -12.24 -5.83
C ALA A 190 2.77 -11.63 -6.17
N GLY A 191 3.60 -11.40 -5.15
CA GLY A 191 4.95 -10.91 -5.30
C GLY A 191 5.75 -10.94 -4.00
N LEU A 192 6.95 -10.39 -4.05
CA LEU A 192 7.83 -10.24 -2.91
C LEU A 192 8.50 -8.86 -2.94
N CYS A 193 8.37 -8.13 -1.85
CA CYS A 193 9.04 -6.86 -1.62
C CYS A 193 10.30 -7.08 -0.79
N TRP A 194 11.42 -6.56 -1.27
CA TRP A 194 12.61 -6.32 -0.47
C TRP A 194 12.60 -4.85 -0.04
N PHE A 195 12.93 -4.57 1.23
CA PHE A 195 13.08 -3.21 1.73
C PHE A 195 14.22 -3.09 2.74
N CYS A 196 14.81 -1.90 2.84
CA CYS A 196 15.94 -1.64 3.71
C CYS A 196 15.90 -0.20 4.24
N GLU A 197 16.19 -0.04 5.54
CA GLU A 197 16.16 1.28 6.19
C GLU A 197 17.35 2.16 5.85
N SER A 198 18.47 1.59 5.42
CA SER A 198 19.72 2.33 5.25
C SER A 198 20.63 1.69 4.21
N ASP A 199 21.39 2.53 3.52
CA ASP A 199 22.50 2.14 2.66
C ASP A 199 23.87 2.18 3.39
N GLU A 200 23.90 2.36 4.69
CA GLU A 200 25.10 2.56 5.53
C GLU A 200 26.18 1.49 5.29
N ASN A 201 25.77 0.23 5.20
CA ASN A 201 26.68 -0.89 5.02
C ASN A 201 26.73 -1.40 3.57
N LEU A 202 26.25 -0.61 2.61
CA LEU A 202 26.39 -0.91 1.20
C LEU A 202 27.67 -0.29 0.65
N HIS A 203 28.45 -1.10 -0.05
CA HIS A 203 29.77 -0.71 -0.59
C HIS A 203 29.85 -0.94 -2.10
N PRO A 204 28.96 -0.33 -2.91
CA PRO A 204 29.03 -0.46 -4.36
C PRO A 204 30.24 0.26 -4.94
N THR A 205 30.77 -0.22 -6.07
CA THR A 205 31.74 0.54 -6.87
C THR A 205 31.04 1.57 -7.77
N ASP A 206 29.81 1.26 -8.18
CA ASP A 206 28.95 2.15 -8.93
C ASP A 206 27.64 2.37 -8.16
N ALA A 207 27.45 3.58 -7.66
CA ALA A 207 26.27 3.96 -6.90
C ALA A 207 24.96 3.90 -7.75
N GLN A 208 25.05 3.85 -9.06
CA GLN A 208 23.90 3.70 -9.97
C GLN A 208 23.58 2.23 -10.29
N ARG A 209 24.26 1.29 -9.64
CA ARG A 209 24.06 -0.15 -9.84
C ARG A 209 24.00 -0.93 -8.53
N VAL A 210 23.33 -0.37 -7.54
CA VAL A 210 23.10 -1.03 -6.23
C VAL A 210 22.05 -2.12 -6.35
N ILE A 211 20.99 -1.84 -7.11
CA ILE A 211 19.87 -2.75 -7.35
C ILE A 211 19.79 -3.08 -8.83
N GLU A 212 19.69 -4.35 -9.15
CA GLU A 212 19.54 -4.82 -10.52
C GLU A 212 18.38 -5.81 -10.62
N VAL A 213 17.60 -5.69 -11.69
CA VAL A 213 16.62 -6.70 -12.12
C VAL A 213 17.10 -7.25 -13.47
N LEU A 214 17.32 -8.54 -13.52
CA LEU A 214 17.94 -9.24 -14.65
C LEU A 214 17.01 -10.37 -15.11
N PRO A 215 16.06 -10.07 -16.02
CA PRO A 215 15.19 -11.09 -16.60
C PRO A 215 15.97 -12.06 -17.47
N ALA A 216 15.71 -13.36 -17.30
CA ALA A 216 16.24 -14.43 -18.14
C ALA A 216 15.18 -15.52 -18.32
N GLU A 217 15.43 -16.48 -19.21
CA GLU A 217 14.47 -17.54 -19.58
C GLU A 217 14.02 -18.40 -18.37
N LYS A 218 14.94 -18.68 -17.43
CA LYS A 218 14.68 -19.58 -16.30
C LYS A 218 14.42 -18.88 -14.98
N GLU A 219 14.89 -17.65 -14.83
CA GLU A 219 14.70 -16.84 -13.62
C GLU A 219 14.75 -15.35 -13.97
N THR A 220 13.98 -14.54 -13.24
CA THR A 220 14.19 -13.09 -13.16
C THR A 220 14.90 -12.84 -11.83
N LEU A 221 16.12 -12.33 -11.91
CA LEU A 221 16.98 -12.15 -10.76
C LEU A 221 16.86 -10.73 -10.20
N LEU A 222 16.42 -10.57 -8.96
CA LEU A 222 16.64 -9.35 -8.19
C LEU A 222 17.96 -9.46 -7.45
N ARG A 223 18.91 -8.60 -7.78
CA ARG A 223 20.23 -8.53 -7.14
C ARG A 223 20.39 -7.24 -6.38
N ILE A 224 20.79 -7.36 -5.11
CA ILE A 224 21.20 -6.25 -4.26
C ILE A 224 22.70 -6.37 -4.04
N ARG A 225 23.46 -5.37 -4.48
CA ARG A 225 24.91 -5.32 -4.34
C ARG A 225 25.28 -4.79 -2.95
N LEU A 226 25.53 -5.69 -2.02
CA LEU A 226 25.94 -5.33 -0.65
C LEU A 226 27.37 -4.77 -0.66
N ALA A 227 28.26 -5.37 -1.47
CA ALA A 227 29.61 -4.88 -1.70
C ALA A 227 30.15 -5.33 -3.06
N ASP A 228 30.84 -4.41 -3.76
CA ASP A 228 31.61 -4.63 -5.00
C ASP A 228 33.07 -4.17 -4.85
N ARG A 229 33.47 -3.81 -3.64
CA ARG A 229 34.84 -3.42 -3.27
C ARG A 229 35.23 -4.20 -2.03
N THR A 230 36.52 -4.22 -1.74
CA THR A 230 37.03 -4.94 -0.57
C THR A 230 36.40 -4.41 0.71
N ILE A 231 35.73 -5.27 1.42
CA ILE A 231 35.16 -5.04 2.76
C ILE A 231 35.86 -5.93 3.78
N LYS A 232 35.96 -5.43 5.00
CA LYS A 232 36.51 -6.18 6.14
C LYS A 232 35.38 -6.88 6.89
N LEU A 233 35.62 -8.13 7.29
CA LEU A 233 34.70 -8.89 8.12
C LEU A 233 34.99 -8.69 9.62
N PRO A 234 34.00 -8.75 10.51
CA PRO A 234 32.60 -9.04 10.19
C PRO A 234 31.88 -7.85 9.55
N SER A 235 30.92 -8.13 8.66
CA SER A 235 30.00 -7.14 8.09
C SER A 235 28.57 -7.62 8.24
N THR A 236 27.66 -6.68 8.55
CA THR A 236 26.24 -6.99 8.82
C THR A 236 25.31 -6.12 8.02
N TRP A 237 24.16 -6.69 7.64
CA TRP A 237 23.08 -5.99 6.94
C TRP A 237 21.73 -6.36 7.54
N VAL A 238 20.86 -5.39 7.68
CA VAL A 238 19.48 -5.58 8.13
C VAL A 238 18.54 -5.11 7.02
N PHE A 239 17.65 -5.99 6.61
CA PHE A 239 16.64 -5.69 5.59
C PHE A 239 15.35 -6.44 5.90
N GLY A 240 14.29 -6.11 5.18
CA GLY A 240 13.01 -6.80 5.28
C GLY A 240 12.61 -7.48 3.99
N LEU A 241 11.79 -8.52 4.13
CA LEU A 241 11.07 -9.17 3.06
C LEU A 241 9.57 -9.15 3.38
N GLN A 242 8.73 -8.83 2.40
CA GLN A 242 7.28 -8.90 2.54
C GLN A 242 6.67 -9.55 1.33
N ALA A 243 6.24 -10.78 1.46
CA ALA A 243 5.49 -11.45 0.41
C ALA A 243 4.04 -10.93 0.36
N THR A 244 3.52 -10.73 -0.84
CA THR A 244 2.17 -10.22 -1.12
C THR A 244 1.35 -11.26 -1.88
N PRO A 245 0.01 -11.26 -1.75
CA PRO A 245 -0.82 -10.34 -0.96
C PRO A 245 -0.59 -10.48 0.55
N THR A 246 -0.64 -9.34 1.27
CA THR A 246 -0.39 -9.32 2.72
C THR A 246 -1.56 -9.85 3.54
N LYS A 247 -2.77 -9.82 2.98
CA LYS A 247 -4.03 -10.28 3.58
C LYS A 247 -5.08 -10.57 2.50
N PRO A 248 -6.23 -11.23 2.86
CA PRO A 248 -7.32 -11.47 1.92
C PRO A 248 -7.86 -10.17 1.33
N PHE A 249 -8.04 -10.13 0.01
CA PHE A 249 -8.70 -9.01 -0.64
C PHE A 249 -10.21 -9.03 -0.32
N PRO A 250 -10.81 -7.95 0.21
CA PRO A 250 -12.23 -7.93 0.58
C PRO A 250 -13.13 -7.96 -0.66
N LYS A 251 -14.10 -8.88 -0.68
CA LYS A 251 -14.99 -9.11 -1.83
C LYS A 251 -15.97 -7.97 -2.12
N ASP A 252 -16.32 -7.21 -1.09
CA ASP A 252 -17.30 -6.12 -1.16
C ASP A 252 -16.67 -4.72 -1.18
N PHE A 253 -15.38 -4.66 -1.48
CA PHE A 253 -14.64 -3.39 -1.55
C PHE A 253 -15.32 -2.37 -2.49
N ASN A 254 -15.82 -2.82 -3.66
CA ASN A 254 -16.52 -1.96 -4.64
C ASN A 254 -17.79 -1.31 -4.07
N LYS A 255 -18.24 -1.70 -2.88
CA LYS A 255 -19.39 -1.12 -2.16
C LYS A 255 -18.99 -0.08 -1.12
N SER A 256 -17.74 0.32 -1.04
CA SER A 256 -17.26 1.34 -0.09
C SER A 256 -17.89 2.72 -0.30
N HIS A 257 -18.22 3.06 -1.57
CA HIS A 257 -18.86 4.30 -2.01
C HIS A 257 -18.37 5.53 -1.22
N THR A 258 -17.05 5.68 -1.20
CA THR A 258 -16.38 6.73 -0.43
C THR A 258 -16.41 8.05 -1.20
N VAL A 259 -16.69 9.15 -0.51
CA VAL A 259 -16.45 10.50 -1.01
C VAL A 259 -15.38 11.19 -0.17
N HIS A 260 -14.47 11.87 -0.82
CA HIS A 260 -13.45 12.69 -0.16
C HIS A 260 -13.92 14.14 -0.11
N ALA A 261 -14.09 14.69 1.09
CA ALA A 261 -14.51 16.06 1.32
C ALA A 261 -13.28 16.91 1.67
N PRO A 262 -12.67 17.61 0.68
CA PRO A 262 -11.36 18.24 0.87
C PRO A 262 -11.40 19.43 1.82
N GLN A 263 -12.55 20.11 1.93
CA GLN A 263 -12.75 21.25 2.84
C GLN A 263 -14.17 21.27 3.38
N MET A 264 -14.34 21.75 4.61
CA MET A 264 -15.64 21.76 5.28
C MET A 264 -16.48 23.02 5.07
N GLY A 265 -16.00 24.02 4.32
CA GLY A 265 -16.78 25.21 3.99
C GLY A 265 -16.50 26.44 4.86
N ALA A 266 -17.53 27.23 5.18
CA ALA A 266 -17.37 28.49 5.92
C ALA A 266 -16.67 28.27 7.28
N GLY A 267 -15.73 29.15 7.61
CA GLY A 267 -14.92 29.03 8.83
C GLY A 267 -13.60 28.29 8.65
N ILE A 268 -13.14 28.11 7.40
CA ILE A 268 -11.80 27.63 7.11
C ILE A 268 -10.80 28.52 7.81
N LEU A 269 -10.02 27.92 8.71
CA LEU A 269 -9.01 28.63 9.50
C LEU A 269 -7.72 28.91 8.71
N PHE A 270 -7.61 28.29 7.54
CA PHE A 270 -6.40 28.36 6.72
C PHE A 270 -6.64 29.17 5.46
N LYS A 271 -5.92 30.27 5.32
CA LYS A 271 -5.81 30.97 4.04
C LYS A 271 -4.81 30.20 3.19
N ARG A 272 -5.32 29.45 2.22
CA ARG A 272 -4.49 28.84 1.19
C ARG A 272 -4.45 29.72 -0.03
N PRO A 273 -3.31 29.78 -0.75
CA PRO A 273 -3.31 30.22 -2.14
C PRO A 273 -4.39 29.44 -2.88
N GLU A 274 -5.03 30.05 -3.86
CA GLU A 274 -6.00 29.36 -4.71
C GLU A 274 -5.34 28.12 -5.31
N VAL A 275 -5.66 26.97 -4.77
CA VAL A 275 -5.33 25.66 -5.34
C VAL A 275 -6.59 25.08 -5.94
N TRP A 276 -6.45 24.30 -7.00
CA TRP A 276 -7.57 23.76 -7.78
C TRP A 276 -8.63 23.02 -6.94
N TRP A 277 -8.29 22.48 -5.79
CA TRP A 277 -9.19 21.77 -4.89
C TRP A 277 -9.91 22.68 -3.86
N THR A 278 -9.53 23.95 -3.70
CA THR A 278 -10.25 24.89 -2.82
C THR A 278 -11.68 25.18 -3.28
N ALA A 279 -11.98 24.96 -4.55
CA ALA A 279 -13.32 25.08 -5.09
C ALA A 279 -14.28 23.95 -4.67
N GLN A 280 -13.77 22.86 -4.11
CA GLN A 280 -14.54 21.65 -3.78
C GLN A 280 -14.91 21.59 -2.29
N ARG A 281 -15.50 22.63 -1.77
CA ARG A 281 -15.91 22.69 -0.36
C ARG A 281 -16.95 21.62 -0.03
N ALA A 282 -16.80 20.99 1.14
CA ALA A 282 -17.75 19.99 1.62
C ALA A 282 -19.15 20.58 1.80
N PHE A 283 -19.23 21.78 2.38
CA PHE A 283 -20.48 22.43 2.73
C PHE A 283 -20.48 23.90 2.24
N PRO A 284 -20.69 24.14 0.96
CA PRO A 284 -20.82 25.51 0.46
C PRO A 284 -22.04 26.19 1.14
N ASP A 285 -21.87 27.42 1.54
CA ASP A 285 -22.93 28.25 2.15
C ASP A 285 -23.52 27.70 3.46
N GLY A 286 -22.80 26.81 4.18
CA GLY A 286 -23.25 26.26 5.48
C GLY A 286 -24.40 25.25 5.39
N LYS A 287 -24.73 24.73 4.21
CA LYS A 287 -25.84 23.80 3.98
C LYS A 287 -25.48 22.34 4.27
N ASN A 288 -25.03 22.06 5.47
CA ASN A 288 -24.55 20.72 5.86
C ASN A 288 -25.62 19.63 5.69
N GLU A 289 -26.83 19.86 6.21
CA GLU A 289 -27.90 18.85 6.21
C GLU A 289 -28.35 18.54 4.78
N GLU A 290 -28.56 19.55 3.92
CA GLU A 290 -28.96 19.35 2.52
C GLU A 290 -27.92 18.57 1.72
N THR A 291 -26.64 18.88 1.95
CA THR A 291 -25.50 18.21 1.27
C THR A 291 -25.39 16.75 1.70
N LEU A 292 -25.49 16.47 3.02
CA LEU A 292 -25.46 15.11 3.53
C LEU A 292 -26.67 14.28 3.07
N ASP A 293 -27.87 14.90 2.98
CA ASP A 293 -29.06 14.26 2.41
C ASP A 293 -28.85 13.89 0.93
N ALA A 294 -28.28 14.79 0.15
CA ALA A 294 -28.00 14.54 -1.26
C ALA A 294 -26.96 13.44 -1.45
N ALA A 295 -25.91 13.42 -0.61
CA ALA A 295 -24.89 12.39 -0.61
C ALA A 295 -25.48 10.99 -0.29
N ALA A 296 -26.29 10.90 0.78
CA ALA A 296 -26.94 9.65 1.18
C ALA A 296 -27.88 9.13 0.08
N ARG A 297 -28.72 10.02 -0.51
CA ARG A 297 -29.58 9.64 -1.67
C ARG A 297 -28.80 9.15 -2.88
N SER A 298 -27.59 9.65 -3.06
CA SER A 298 -26.69 9.21 -4.14
C SER A 298 -25.99 7.88 -3.86
N GLY A 299 -26.11 7.37 -2.63
CA GLY A 299 -25.54 6.08 -2.23
C GLY A 299 -24.17 6.17 -1.56
N VAL A 300 -23.74 7.37 -1.14
CA VAL A 300 -22.50 7.52 -0.33
C VAL A 300 -22.64 6.74 0.98
N LYS A 301 -21.62 5.96 1.32
CA LYS A 301 -21.55 5.16 2.55
C LYS A 301 -20.42 5.59 3.48
N THR A 302 -19.39 6.23 2.94
CA THR A 302 -18.25 6.71 3.72
C THR A 302 -17.88 8.12 3.28
N VAL A 303 -17.70 9.01 4.24
CA VAL A 303 -17.21 10.37 4.02
C VAL A 303 -15.84 10.51 4.65
N VAL A 304 -14.86 10.94 3.88
CA VAL A 304 -13.54 11.31 4.37
C VAL A 304 -13.50 12.83 4.51
N PHE A 305 -13.47 13.34 5.73
CA PHE A 305 -13.24 14.77 5.97
C PHE A 305 -11.74 15.04 6.03
N HIS A 306 -11.30 15.94 5.16
CA HIS A 306 -9.90 16.35 5.09
C HIS A 306 -9.54 17.27 6.29
N GLU A 307 -8.40 17.88 6.26
CA GLU A 307 -7.72 18.59 7.34
C GLU A 307 -8.49 19.70 8.08
N ASP A 308 -9.59 20.21 7.54
CA ASP A 308 -10.34 21.32 8.16
C ASP A 308 -11.18 20.91 9.40
N TRP A 309 -11.17 19.66 9.81
CA TRP A 309 -11.86 19.20 11.01
C TRP A 309 -11.15 19.63 12.31
N ILE A 310 -9.86 19.98 12.21
CA ILE A 310 -9.04 20.54 13.30
C ILE A 310 -8.44 21.89 12.89
N PRO A 311 -8.28 22.83 13.83
CA PRO A 311 -7.73 24.16 13.54
C PRO A 311 -6.22 24.17 13.27
N VAL A 312 -5.48 23.31 13.95
CA VAL A 312 -4.02 23.16 13.80
C VAL A 312 -3.72 21.71 13.55
N GLN A 313 -2.88 21.43 12.56
CA GLN A 313 -2.51 20.07 12.18
C GLN A 313 -1.99 19.28 13.38
N ASN A 314 -2.53 18.08 13.54
CA ASN A 314 -2.27 17.19 14.68
C ASN A 314 -2.64 17.73 16.07
N ASN A 315 -3.25 18.90 16.16
CA ASN A 315 -3.82 19.37 17.43
C ASN A 315 -5.07 18.56 17.75
N PRO A 316 -5.22 18.04 18.99
CA PRO A 316 -6.37 17.23 19.38
C PRO A 316 -7.70 17.98 19.53
N THR A 317 -7.70 19.30 19.37
CA THR A 317 -8.91 20.11 19.53
C THR A 317 -9.69 20.21 18.22
N PRO A 318 -10.77 19.46 18.03
CA PRO A 318 -11.58 19.55 16.83
C PRO A 318 -12.36 20.87 16.77
N ARG A 319 -12.88 21.17 15.58
CA ARG A 319 -13.85 22.26 15.42
C ARG A 319 -15.08 22.00 16.29
N PRO A 320 -15.66 23.04 16.91
CA PRO A 320 -16.82 22.86 17.82
C PRO A 320 -18.06 22.24 17.17
N ASP A 321 -18.23 22.43 15.86
CA ASP A 321 -19.37 21.92 15.08
C ASP A 321 -19.13 20.52 14.49
N PHE A 322 -17.90 19.98 14.58
CA PHE A 322 -17.54 18.74 13.85
C PHE A 322 -18.30 17.52 14.37
N LYS A 323 -18.48 17.39 15.69
CA LYS A 323 -19.26 16.27 16.25
C LYS A 323 -20.69 16.23 15.71
N ALA A 324 -21.33 17.39 15.55
CA ALA A 324 -22.67 17.47 14.95
C ALA A 324 -22.69 17.00 13.49
N ILE A 325 -21.60 17.23 12.73
CA ILE A 325 -21.43 16.76 11.37
C ILE A 325 -21.27 15.22 11.34
N VAL A 326 -20.46 14.66 12.26
CA VAL A 326 -20.33 13.20 12.43
C VAL A 326 -21.69 12.57 12.71
N ASP A 327 -22.44 13.12 13.69
CA ASP A 327 -23.78 12.66 14.01
C ASP A 327 -24.75 12.78 12.83
N GLY A 328 -24.61 13.84 12.03
CA GLY A 328 -25.35 14.05 10.80
C GLY A 328 -25.11 12.95 9.76
N CYS A 329 -23.86 12.51 9.61
CA CYS A 329 -23.48 11.39 8.75
C CYS A 329 -24.06 10.07 9.28
N HIS A 330 -23.90 9.80 10.58
CA HIS A 330 -24.38 8.57 11.21
C HIS A 330 -25.90 8.42 11.14
N ARG A 331 -26.66 9.50 11.34
CA ARG A 331 -28.13 9.48 11.16
C ARG A 331 -28.58 9.03 9.78
N ARG A 332 -27.69 9.13 8.79
CA ARG A 332 -27.92 8.73 7.38
C ARG A 332 -27.26 7.40 7.02
N GLY A 333 -26.68 6.70 8.00
CA GLY A 333 -25.97 5.44 7.79
C GLY A 333 -24.63 5.59 7.08
N MET A 334 -24.05 6.79 7.05
CA MET A 334 -22.73 7.04 6.47
C MET A 334 -21.65 7.00 7.57
N LYS A 335 -20.54 6.32 7.29
CA LYS A 335 -19.34 6.30 8.12
C LYS A 335 -18.51 7.55 7.90
N VAL A 336 -17.74 7.94 8.92
CA VAL A 336 -16.87 9.13 8.91
C VAL A 336 -15.43 8.72 9.14
N LEU A 337 -14.56 9.03 8.18
CA LEU A 337 -13.11 9.00 8.36
C LEU A 337 -12.60 10.44 8.42
N VAL A 338 -11.55 10.68 9.20
CA VAL A 338 -10.91 12.00 9.27
C VAL A 338 -9.46 11.93 8.79
N TYR A 339 -9.04 12.99 8.13
CA TYR A 339 -7.64 13.19 7.78
C TYR A 339 -6.79 13.26 9.05
N GLN A 340 -5.73 12.49 9.07
CA GLN A 340 -4.70 12.56 10.09
C GLN A 340 -3.34 12.64 9.38
N GLY A 341 -2.72 13.80 9.48
CA GLY A 341 -1.43 14.06 8.84
C GLY A 341 -0.24 13.60 9.68
N PHE A 342 0.91 13.79 9.12
CA PHE A 342 2.21 13.35 9.63
C PHE A 342 3.11 14.53 10.03
N GLU A 343 2.51 15.69 10.28
CA GLU A 343 3.23 16.94 10.54
C GLU A 343 3.03 17.43 11.97
N LEU A 344 3.93 18.30 12.39
CA LEU A 344 3.85 19.11 13.60
C LEU A 344 3.97 20.59 13.22
N SER A 345 3.01 21.39 13.68
CA SER A 345 3.00 22.85 13.46
C SER A 345 3.70 23.58 14.60
N PRO A 346 4.38 24.72 14.32
CA PRO A 346 4.86 25.65 15.37
C PRO A 346 3.77 26.18 16.30
N LEU A 347 2.50 26.08 15.87
CA LEU A 347 1.34 26.46 16.69
C LEU A 347 0.89 25.33 17.63
N ASP A 348 1.45 24.12 17.51
CA ASP A 348 1.15 23.01 18.41
C ASP A 348 1.79 23.27 19.79
N PRO A 349 1.06 23.06 20.91
CA PRO A 349 1.61 23.22 22.25
C PRO A 349 2.87 22.40 22.54
N LEU A 350 3.06 21.27 21.85
CA LEU A 350 4.23 20.39 22.01
C LEU A 350 5.44 20.83 21.20
N TRP A 351 5.32 21.84 20.33
CA TRP A 351 6.40 22.31 19.49
C TRP A 351 7.64 22.73 20.31
N GLY A 352 7.45 23.57 21.33
CA GLY A 352 8.54 24.14 22.12
C GLY A 352 9.43 23.08 22.77
N GLU A 353 8.88 21.97 23.18
CA GLU A 353 9.58 20.90 23.88
C GLU A 353 10.17 19.83 22.94
N HIS A 354 9.46 19.53 21.84
CA HIS A 354 9.73 18.30 21.10
C HIS A 354 10.20 18.47 19.65
N HIS A 355 10.09 19.66 19.04
CA HIS A 355 10.37 19.82 17.61
C HIS A 355 11.77 19.36 17.20
N GLU A 356 12.79 19.64 18.01
CA GLU A 356 14.18 19.26 17.73
C GLU A 356 14.38 17.73 17.67
N GLU A 357 13.66 17.00 18.50
CA GLU A 357 13.77 15.54 18.59
C GLU A 357 12.83 14.84 17.60
N TRP A 358 11.58 15.34 17.47
CA TRP A 358 10.54 14.63 16.75
C TRP A 358 10.57 14.82 15.23
N LEU A 359 11.13 15.96 14.77
CA LEU A 359 11.06 16.29 13.35
C LEU A 359 12.12 15.59 12.52
N ALA A 360 11.72 15.22 11.30
CA ALA A 360 12.66 14.73 10.30
C ALA A 360 13.60 15.85 9.84
N LYS A 361 14.86 15.49 9.60
CA LYS A 361 15.88 16.39 9.03
C LYS A 361 16.42 15.81 7.73
N THR A 362 16.75 16.69 6.82
CA THR A 362 17.56 16.40 5.62
C THR A 362 19.02 16.12 6.01
N ALA A 363 19.81 15.64 5.07
CA ALA A 363 21.22 15.35 5.30
C ALA A 363 22.04 16.58 5.74
N ASP A 364 21.66 17.79 5.32
CA ASP A 364 22.29 19.06 5.74
C ASP A 364 21.81 19.57 7.12
N GLY A 365 20.91 18.83 7.78
CA GLY A 365 20.39 19.15 9.11
C GLY A 365 19.17 20.08 9.13
N THR A 366 18.64 20.48 7.98
CA THR A 366 17.45 21.31 7.87
C THR A 366 16.19 20.48 8.17
N PHE A 367 15.23 21.06 8.91
CA PHE A 367 13.94 20.42 9.12
C PHE A 367 13.16 20.29 7.82
N VAL A 368 12.57 19.10 7.60
CA VAL A 368 11.73 18.87 6.43
C VAL A 368 10.38 19.53 6.65
N SER A 369 10.04 20.50 5.79
CA SER A 369 8.75 21.19 5.78
C SER A 369 7.94 20.76 4.57
N ASP A 370 6.66 20.48 4.77
CA ASP A 370 5.74 20.07 3.70
C ASP A 370 4.72 21.15 3.36
N TRP A 371 4.06 21.73 4.35
CA TRP A 371 2.93 22.62 4.15
C TRP A 371 3.20 24.03 4.64
N TYR A 372 2.55 24.97 4.03
CA TYR A 372 2.46 26.35 4.47
C TYR A 372 1.03 26.84 4.31
N ARG A 373 0.31 27.01 5.42
CA ARG A 373 -1.13 27.35 5.39
C ARG A 373 -1.41 28.80 5.66
N GLU A 374 -0.87 29.32 6.76
CA GLU A 374 -0.94 30.72 7.13
C GLU A 374 0.42 31.21 7.61
N PRO A 375 0.65 32.54 7.65
CA PRO A 375 1.83 33.05 8.33
C PRO A 375 1.94 32.49 9.75
N GLY A 376 3.02 31.76 10.02
CA GLY A 376 3.24 31.10 11.31
C GLY A 376 2.73 29.66 11.42
N GLN A 377 1.87 29.19 10.53
CA GLN A 377 1.46 27.78 10.47
C GLN A 377 2.18 27.04 9.35
N ARG A 378 3.46 26.92 9.49
CA ARG A 378 4.28 26.07 8.66
C ARG A 378 4.33 24.69 9.30
N ASP A 379 3.97 23.66 8.57
CA ASP A 379 3.96 22.30 9.06
C ASP A 379 5.28 21.60 8.74
N PHE A 380 5.79 20.84 9.71
CA PHE A 380 7.06 20.13 9.62
C PHE A 380 6.82 18.64 9.83
N ARG A 381 7.54 17.84 9.07
CA ARG A 381 7.37 16.38 9.05
C ARG A 381 7.87 15.72 10.32
N LEU A 382 7.02 14.91 10.95
CA LEU A 382 7.40 14.00 12.03
C LEU A 382 8.26 12.85 11.51
N CYS A 383 9.17 12.36 12.36
CA CYS A 383 9.81 11.07 12.19
C CYS A 383 9.34 10.12 13.29
N TYR A 384 8.75 9.00 12.92
CA TYR A 384 8.17 8.07 13.89
C TYR A 384 9.18 7.16 14.61
N ASN A 385 10.47 7.30 14.35
CA ASN A 385 11.53 6.59 15.06
C ASN A 385 11.88 7.21 16.43
N ASN A 386 10.89 7.77 17.10
CA ASN A 386 11.04 8.43 18.40
C ASN A 386 9.68 8.50 19.12
N GLY A 387 9.61 9.26 20.23
CA GLY A 387 8.39 9.45 21.03
C GLY A 387 7.19 10.07 20.30
N SER A 388 7.39 10.67 19.13
CA SER A 388 6.30 11.25 18.34
C SER A 388 5.24 10.24 17.92
N ALA A 389 5.64 8.98 17.65
CA ALA A 389 4.73 7.91 17.28
C ALA A 389 3.67 7.66 18.37
N GLY A 390 4.09 7.55 19.64
CA GLY A 390 3.18 7.40 20.78
C GLY A 390 2.25 8.59 20.96
N SER A 391 2.79 9.82 20.90
CA SER A 391 1.99 11.04 20.99
C SER A 391 0.96 11.15 19.88
N TRP A 392 1.35 10.81 18.65
CA TRP A 392 0.47 10.81 17.49
C TRP A 392 -0.67 9.77 17.65
N LEU A 393 -0.32 8.55 18.08
CA LEU A 393 -1.29 7.47 18.36
C LEU A 393 -2.30 7.87 19.45
N ASP A 394 -1.84 8.47 20.55
CA ASP A 394 -2.70 8.89 21.64
C ASP A 394 -3.70 9.97 21.18
N ARG A 395 -3.28 10.89 20.35
CA ARG A 395 -4.15 11.91 19.76
C ARG A 395 -5.18 11.29 18.82
N ALA A 396 -4.74 10.41 17.94
CA ALA A 396 -5.62 9.70 17.02
C ALA A 396 -6.68 8.87 17.78
N LYS A 397 -6.24 8.05 18.75
CA LYS A 397 -7.14 7.22 19.57
C LYS A 397 -8.15 8.06 20.37
N ARG A 398 -7.72 9.21 20.91
CA ARG A 398 -8.60 10.15 21.61
C ARG A 398 -9.64 10.73 20.67
N ALA A 399 -9.25 11.24 19.50
CA ALA A 399 -10.17 11.77 18.50
C ALA A 399 -11.20 10.72 18.06
N TYR A 400 -10.75 9.46 17.86
CA TYR A 400 -11.64 8.35 17.52
C TYR A 400 -12.75 8.17 18.55
N VAL A 401 -12.40 8.16 19.83
CA VAL A 401 -13.36 7.91 20.93
C VAL A 401 -14.25 9.14 21.20
N GLU A 402 -13.67 10.34 21.30
CA GLU A 402 -14.41 11.55 21.66
C GLU A 402 -15.37 12.03 20.58
N LEU A 403 -15.00 11.85 19.31
CA LEU A 403 -15.82 12.25 18.17
C LEU A 403 -16.72 11.14 17.63
N GLU A 404 -16.51 9.90 18.12
CA GLU A 404 -17.22 8.70 17.63
C GLU A 404 -17.06 8.52 16.11
N ILE A 405 -15.88 8.85 15.56
CA ILE A 405 -15.59 8.64 14.15
C ILE A 405 -15.35 7.15 13.85
N ASP A 406 -15.47 6.76 12.60
CA ASP A 406 -15.34 5.36 12.17
C ASP A 406 -13.92 5.02 11.68
N GLY A 407 -13.00 5.97 11.68
CA GLY A 407 -11.62 5.72 11.30
C GLY A 407 -10.86 6.92 10.79
N PHE A 408 -9.78 6.62 10.07
CA PHE A 408 -8.82 7.62 9.62
C PHE A 408 -8.53 7.51 8.12
N TYR A 409 -8.26 8.64 7.52
CA TYR A 409 -7.53 8.79 6.27
C TYR A 409 -6.15 9.34 6.61
N LEU A 410 -5.09 8.54 6.35
CA LEU A 410 -3.72 8.84 6.73
C LEU A 410 -2.95 9.37 5.53
N ASP A 411 -2.55 10.62 5.58
CA ASP A 411 -1.70 11.19 4.56
C ASP A 411 -0.23 11.09 4.94
N GLY A 412 0.61 10.64 4.00
CA GLY A 412 2.05 10.57 4.15
C GLY A 412 2.60 9.70 5.28
N THR A 413 1.71 9.05 6.05
CA THR A 413 2.06 8.33 7.29
C THR A 413 2.58 6.92 7.02
N VAL A 414 2.00 6.22 6.05
CA VAL A 414 2.34 4.81 5.76
C VAL A 414 3.64 4.63 4.98
N MET A 415 4.12 5.67 4.32
CA MET A 415 5.39 5.64 3.59
C MET A 415 6.54 6.03 4.53
N PRO A 416 7.51 5.13 4.79
CA PRO A 416 8.71 5.50 5.54
C PRO A 416 9.47 6.58 4.80
N ARG A 417 9.61 7.74 5.43
CA ARG A 417 10.21 8.90 4.81
C ARG A 417 11.64 9.12 5.28
N ALA A 418 12.47 9.65 4.38
CA ALA A 418 13.89 9.92 4.65
C ALA A 418 14.07 10.85 5.87
N CYS A 419 14.98 10.46 6.78
CA CYS A 419 15.35 11.24 7.95
C CYS A 419 16.84 11.12 8.25
N ALA A 420 17.50 12.23 8.59
CA ALA A 420 18.89 12.29 9.03
C ALA A 420 19.04 12.88 10.44
N ASN A 421 17.97 12.96 11.23
CA ASN A 421 18.03 13.54 12.57
C ASN A 421 18.74 12.61 13.56
N ALA A 422 19.98 12.95 13.91
CA ALA A 422 20.80 12.15 14.81
C ALA A 422 20.28 12.10 16.26
N ARG A 423 19.40 13.03 16.68
CA ARG A 423 18.85 13.05 18.04
C ARG A 423 18.05 11.79 18.38
N HIS A 424 17.42 11.20 17.39
CA HIS A 424 16.66 9.95 17.54
C HIS A 424 17.21 8.79 16.69
N GLY A 425 18.52 8.87 16.36
CA GLY A 425 19.24 7.76 15.73
C GLY A 425 19.00 7.56 14.23
N CYS A 426 18.34 8.51 13.55
CA CYS A 426 18.20 8.47 12.11
C CYS A 426 19.40 9.07 11.39
N GLY A 427 19.67 8.52 10.20
CA GLY A 427 20.81 8.88 9.37
C GLY A 427 22.13 8.32 9.89
N TRP A 428 23.13 8.33 9.03
CA TRP A 428 24.49 7.86 9.33
C TRP A 428 25.53 8.78 8.69
N THR A 429 26.77 8.70 9.14
CA THR A 429 27.87 9.56 8.64
C THR A 429 28.92 8.68 8.00
N ASP A 430 29.26 8.97 6.75
CA ASP A 430 30.28 8.24 6.01
C ASP A 430 31.71 8.58 6.48
N GLY A 431 32.70 7.85 5.95
CA GLY A 431 34.11 8.02 6.29
C GLY A 431 34.70 9.39 5.90
N ASN A 432 33.99 10.20 5.10
CA ASN A 432 34.40 11.55 4.67
C ASN A 432 33.64 12.62 5.45
N GLY A 433 32.79 12.26 6.39
CA GLY A 433 31.96 13.17 7.18
C GLY A 433 30.64 13.57 6.51
N GLY A 434 30.28 12.97 5.37
CA GLY A 434 29.01 13.18 4.70
C GLY A 434 27.86 12.53 5.46
N ARG A 435 26.78 13.29 5.69
CA ARG A 435 25.57 12.79 6.35
C ARG A 435 24.61 12.18 5.32
N HIS A 436 24.06 11.01 5.65
CA HIS A 436 23.11 10.26 4.85
C HIS A 436 21.79 10.07 5.61
N VAL A 437 20.71 9.79 4.89
CA VAL A 437 19.37 9.56 5.45
C VAL A 437 19.12 8.08 5.74
N THR A 438 18.16 7.80 6.62
CA THR A 438 17.56 6.47 6.81
C THR A 438 16.05 6.56 6.63
N TYR A 439 15.41 5.40 6.43
CA TYR A 439 13.98 5.24 6.18
C TYR A 439 13.38 4.35 7.27
N PRO A 440 12.69 4.88 8.28
CA PRO A 440 12.32 4.12 9.50
C PRO A 440 11.14 3.16 9.27
N PHE A 441 11.31 2.14 8.43
CA PHE A 441 10.28 1.16 8.09
C PHE A 441 9.70 0.45 9.31
N PHE A 442 10.56 -0.04 10.19
CA PHE A 442 10.10 -0.82 11.33
C PHE A 442 9.35 0.05 12.35
N ALA A 443 9.77 1.30 12.54
CA ALA A 443 9.08 2.24 13.43
C ALA A 443 7.70 2.61 12.89
N VAL A 444 7.60 3.00 11.61
CA VAL A 444 6.32 3.27 10.94
C VAL A 444 5.41 2.05 10.99
N ARG A 445 5.95 0.87 10.69
CA ARG A 445 5.19 -0.38 10.73
C ARG A 445 4.61 -0.67 12.11
N ASN A 446 5.40 -0.52 13.18
CA ASN A 446 4.94 -0.75 14.56
C ASN A 446 3.81 0.21 14.92
N MET A 447 3.95 1.49 14.59
CA MET A 447 2.91 2.50 14.79
C MET A 447 1.63 2.15 14.02
N MET A 448 1.75 1.77 12.74
CA MET A 448 0.61 1.38 11.91
C MET A 448 -0.08 0.12 12.43
N ARG A 449 0.68 -0.86 12.92
CA ARG A 449 0.13 -2.05 13.56
C ARG A 449 -0.70 -1.68 14.78
N GLU A 450 -0.18 -0.87 15.69
CA GLU A 450 -0.89 -0.46 16.91
C GLU A 450 -2.18 0.31 16.59
N LEU A 451 -2.14 1.19 15.60
CA LEU A 451 -3.33 1.89 15.13
C LEU A 451 -4.36 0.91 14.52
N TYR A 452 -3.88 -0.03 13.70
CA TYR A 452 -4.75 -1.03 13.07
C TYR A 452 -5.48 -1.89 14.10
N GLU A 453 -4.75 -2.44 15.08
CA GLU A 453 -5.32 -3.25 16.16
C GLU A 453 -6.38 -2.47 16.96
N PHE A 454 -6.12 -1.19 17.23
CA PHE A 454 -7.06 -0.31 17.91
C PHE A 454 -8.34 -0.07 17.09
N VAL A 455 -8.21 0.25 15.82
CA VAL A 455 -9.33 0.59 14.93
C VAL A 455 -10.13 -0.65 14.55
N GLU A 456 -9.45 -1.75 14.17
CA GLU A 456 -10.07 -3.04 13.78
C GLU A 456 -10.90 -3.62 14.92
N SER A 457 -10.38 -3.60 16.16
CA SER A 457 -11.12 -4.09 17.33
C SER A 457 -12.44 -3.34 17.61
N ARG A 458 -12.65 -2.20 16.95
CA ARG A 458 -13.84 -1.34 17.05
C ARG A 458 -14.70 -1.32 15.80
N GLY A 459 -14.37 -2.14 14.80
CA GLY A 459 -15.06 -2.21 13.51
C GLY A 459 -14.87 -0.95 12.65
N GLY A 460 -13.79 -0.22 12.90
CA GLY A 460 -13.43 0.97 12.14
C GLY A 460 -12.62 0.67 10.89
N ARG A 461 -12.14 1.72 10.22
CA ARG A 461 -11.38 1.63 8.98
C ARG A 461 -10.18 2.58 8.97
N ILE A 462 -9.07 2.13 8.44
CA ILE A 462 -7.92 2.97 8.09
C ILE A 462 -7.79 2.97 6.58
N ASP A 463 -7.78 4.15 6.01
CA ASP A 463 -7.54 4.43 4.61
C ASP A 463 -6.23 5.22 4.50
N ALA A 464 -5.34 4.88 3.59
CA ALA A 464 -4.05 5.52 3.46
C ALA A 464 -3.93 6.28 2.16
N HIS A 465 -3.30 7.45 2.19
CA HIS A 465 -2.82 8.10 0.99
C HIS A 465 -1.51 7.45 0.55
N GLN A 466 -1.48 6.96 -0.67
CA GLN A 466 -0.28 6.56 -1.38
C GLN A 466 -0.09 7.49 -2.57
N SER A 467 1.10 7.99 -2.75
CA SER A 467 1.44 8.78 -3.94
C SER A 467 2.87 8.51 -4.29
N GLY A 468 3.09 7.61 -5.24
CA GLY A 468 4.41 7.34 -5.77
C GLY A 468 4.87 5.89 -5.72
N TYR A 469 4.75 5.14 -4.64
CA TYR A 469 5.11 3.72 -4.61
C TYR A 469 4.35 2.94 -3.54
N VAL A 470 4.16 1.67 -3.80
CA VAL A 470 3.51 0.76 -2.85
C VAL A 470 4.52 0.26 -1.83
N CYS A 471 4.21 0.38 -0.54
CA CYS A 471 5.04 -0.10 0.55
C CYS A 471 4.33 -1.24 1.30
N PRO A 472 4.42 -2.52 0.85
CA PRO A 472 3.64 -3.62 1.41
C PRO A 472 3.84 -3.83 2.90
N ALA A 473 5.05 -3.57 3.41
CA ALA A 473 5.40 -3.80 4.81
C ALA A 473 4.60 -2.93 5.80
N THR A 474 4.24 -1.72 5.42
CA THR A 474 3.44 -0.80 6.24
C THR A 474 1.98 -0.80 5.81
N LEU A 475 1.72 -0.95 4.51
CA LEU A 475 0.39 -1.01 3.92
C LEU A 475 -0.40 -2.26 4.38
N ALA A 476 0.26 -3.30 4.89
CA ALA A 476 -0.41 -4.44 5.52
C ALA A 476 -1.42 -4.01 6.60
N PHE A 477 -1.16 -2.92 7.31
CA PHE A 477 -1.97 -2.41 8.43
C PHE A 477 -2.94 -1.29 8.05
N VAL A 478 -3.43 -1.27 6.80
CA VAL A 478 -4.55 -0.42 6.38
C VAL A 478 -5.63 -1.24 5.70
N HIS A 479 -6.85 -0.72 5.64
CA HIS A 479 -7.98 -1.42 5.03
C HIS A 479 -8.10 -1.12 3.53
N SER A 480 -7.62 0.05 3.11
CA SER A 480 -7.59 0.50 1.72
C SER A 480 -6.56 1.62 1.57
N TYR A 481 -6.25 1.95 0.32
CA TYR A 481 -5.47 3.15 0.03
C TYR A 481 -6.08 3.95 -1.13
N TRP A 482 -5.74 5.23 -1.20
CA TRP A 482 -6.15 6.17 -2.23
C TRP A 482 -4.90 6.69 -2.93
N ASP A 483 -4.82 6.52 -4.24
CA ASP A 483 -3.62 6.81 -5.03
C ASP A 483 -3.96 7.41 -6.39
N GLY A 484 -3.03 8.17 -6.97
CA GLY A 484 -3.17 8.82 -8.27
C GLY A 484 -2.86 10.32 -8.24
N GLU A 485 -2.58 10.93 -7.08
CA GLU A 485 -2.29 12.37 -6.97
C GLU A 485 -1.07 12.78 -7.80
N GLN A 486 -0.04 11.96 -7.84
CA GLN A 486 1.16 12.21 -8.64
C GLN A 486 0.86 12.41 -10.12
N LEU A 487 -0.14 11.72 -10.66
CA LEU A 487 -0.60 11.91 -12.04
C LEU A 487 -1.33 13.26 -12.21
N ALA A 488 -2.13 13.64 -11.21
CA ALA A 488 -2.88 14.89 -11.24
C ALA A 488 -1.96 16.11 -11.08
N CYS A 489 -0.90 15.99 -10.26
CA CYS A 489 0.09 17.07 -10.05
C CYS A 489 1.06 17.23 -11.22
N SER A 490 1.07 16.29 -12.18
CA SER A 490 1.87 16.39 -13.39
C SER A 490 1.33 17.41 -14.39
N GLU A 491 2.22 18.12 -15.06
CA GLU A 491 1.88 18.95 -16.24
C GLU A 491 1.66 18.10 -17.50
N GLN A 492 2.01 16.81 -17.46
CA GLN A 492 1.89 15.91 -18.61
C GLN A 492 0.44 15.54 -18.89
N ASP A 493 0.17 15.17 -20.13
CA ASP A 493 -1.12 14.60 -20.54
C ASP A 493 -1.24 13.16 -19.99
N ILE A 494 -2.07 12.99 -18.97
CA ILE A 494 -2.27 11.71 -18.30
C ILE A 494 -2.68 10.62 -19.30
N LYS A 495 -3.50 10.94 -20.30
CA LYS A 495 -3.98 9.96 -21.29
C LYS A 495 -2.87 9.38 -22.15
N ARG A 496 -1.77 10.11 -22.29
CA ARG A 496 -0.60 9.69 -23.08
C ARG A 496 0.51 9.11 -22.23
N THR A 497 0.55 9.46 -20.95
CA THR A 497 1.67 9.10 -20.05
C THR A 497 1.31 7.97 -19.09
N LEU A 498 0.02 7.77 -18.79
CA LEU A 498 -0.42 6.65 -17.96
C LEU A 498 -0.35 5.36 -18.76
N ASP A 499 0.65 4.57 -18.47
CA ASP A 499 0.77 3.22 -19.01
C ASP A 499 -0.27 2.30 -18.33
N ILE A 500 -1.13 1.67 -19.13
CA ILE A 500 -2.15 0.73 -18.65
C ILE A 500 -1.53 -0.47 -17.94
N ASP A 501 -0.31 -0.85 -18.31
CA ASP A 501 0.41 -1.98 -17.69
C ASP A 501 1.08 -1.57 -16.38
N ALA A 502 1.53 -0.29 -16.26
CA ALA A 502 1.96 0.29 -14.99
C ALA A 502 0.82 0.34 -13.96
N PHE A 503 -0.42 0.54 -14.41
CA PHE A 503 -1.60 0.55 -13.54
C PHE A 503 -1.75 -0.75 -12.75
N ARG A 504 -1.41 -1.91 -13.34
CA ARG A 504 -1.46 -3.23 -12.67
C ARG A 504 -0.50 -3.33 -11.49
N ALA A 505 0.68 -2.71 -11.59
CA ALA A 505 1.70 -2.75 -10.53
C ALA A 505 1.37 -1.88 -9.32
N GLU A 506 0.73 -0.72 -9.54
CA GLU A 506 0.58 0.32 -8.52
C GLU A 506 -0.85 0.46 -8.00
N PHE A 507 -1.84 0.54 -8.90
CA PHE A 507 -3.20 0.96 -8.52
C PHE A 507 -4.20 -0.18 -8.35
N MET A 508 -3.86 -1.40 -8.72
CA MET A 508 -4.81 -2.51 -8.69
C MET A 508 -5.11 -3.00 -7.27
N GLY A 509 -4.12 -3.00 -6.39
CA GLY A 509 -4.25 -3.37 -4.98
C GLY A 509 -4.40 -4.87 -4.70
N ARG A 510 -4.97 -5.66 -5.63
CA ARG A 510 -5.19 -7.10 -5.45
C ARG A 510 -3.89 -7.87 -5.22
N ASN A 511 -2.86 -7.57 -5.96
CA ASN A 511 -1.52 -8.13 -5.85
C ASN A 511 -0.84 -7.82 -4.52
N HIS A 512 -1.28 -6.75 -3.85
CA HIS A 512 -0.79 -6.36 -2.53
C HIS A 512 -1.69 -6.85 -1.39
N GLY A 513 -2.94 -7.22 -1.68
CA GLY A 513 -3.95 -7.62 -0.70
C GLY A 513 -4.64 -6.44 -0.02
N VAL A 514 -4.48 -5.23 -0.54
CA VAL A 514 -5.08 -4.01 -0.01
C VAL A 514 -5.76 -3.26 -1.15
N PRO A 515 -7.08 -3.04 -1.08
CA PRO A 515 -7.82 -2.35 -2.13
C PRO A 515 -7.33 -0.92 -2.37
N CYS A 516 -7.28 -0.52 -3.64
CA CYS A 516 -7.06 0.85 -4.06
C CYS A 516 -8.38 1.50 -4.47
N GLU A 517 -8.58 2.75 -4.08
CA GLU A 517 -9.51 3.67 -4.73
C GLU A 517 -8.68 4.69 -5.51
N PHE A 518 -9.05 4.94 -6.77
CA PHE A 518 -8.26 5.81 -7.62
C PHE A 518 -8.59 7.28 -7.38
N LEU A 519 -7.55 8.09 -7.24
CA LEU A 519 -7.62 9.53 -7.10
C LEU A 519 -7.58 10.17 -8.49
N ALA A 520 -8.76 10.57 -8.97
CA ALA A 520 -8.91 11.24 -10.25
C ALA A 520 -9.23 12.71 -10.02
N TYR A 521 -8.25 13.53 -9.71
CA TYR A 521 -8.46 14.97 -9.68
C TYR A 521 -8.71 15.51 -11.09
N GLU A 522 -9.87 16.14 -11.29
CA GLU A 522 -10.19 16.71 -12.58
C GLU A 522 -9.31 17.91 -12.90
N LYS A 523 -8.79 17.95 -14.12
CA LYS A 523 -8.03 19.06 -14.68
C LYS A 523 -8.30 19.15 -16.19
N PRO A 524 -7.94 20.26 -16.88
CA PRO A 524 -8.07 20.34 -18.32
C PRO A 524 -7.49 19.11 -19.01
N GLY A 525 -8.29 18.41 -19.81
CA GLY A 525 -7.90 17.19 -20.50
C GLY A 525 -8.05 15.87 -19.73
N TRP A 526 -8.40 15.93 -18.43
CA TRP A 526 -8.59 14.74 -17.60
C TRP A 526 -9.83 14.86 -16.70
N SER A 527 -10.72 13.90 -16.78
CA SER A 527 -12.00 13.85 -16.05
C SER A 527 -12.24 12.52 -15.36
N TYR A 528 -13.26 12.44 -14.51
CA TYR A 528 -13.71 11.17 -13.91
C TYR A 528 -14.08 10.12 -14.96
N ASP A 529 -14.69 10.53 -16.08
CA ASP A 529 -15.06 9.60 -17.16
C ASP A 529 -13.82 9.00 -17.84
N ASP A 530 -12.74 9.79 -17.98
CA ASP A 530 -11.45 9.31 -18.48
C ASP A 530 -10.82 8.31 -17.51
N ALA A 531 -10.86 8.60 -16.20
CA ALA A 531 -10.36 7.71 -15.18
C ALA A 531 -11.13 6.39 -15.13
N LEU A 532 -12.46 6.43 -15.19
CA LEU A 532 -13.31 5.23 -15.15
C LEU A 532 -13.03 4.28 -16.31
N ALA A 533 -12.61 4.79 -17.48
CA ALA A 533 -12.27 3.94 -18.62
C ALA A 533 -11.06 3.03 -18.36
N ILE A 534 -10.16 3.41 -17.46
CA ILE A 534 -9.00 2.60 -17.09
C ILE A 534 -9.28 1.82 -15.79
N THR A 535 -9.80 2.51 -14.78
CA THR A 535 -9.90 1.93 -13.43
C THR A 535 -10.80 0.71 -13.39
N LEU A 536 -11.96 0.75 -14.04
CA LEU A 536 -12.90 -0.37 -14.04
C LEU A 536 -12.41 -1.59 -14.82
N LEU A 537 -11.50 -1.41 -15.79
CA LEU A 537 -10.80 -2.54 -16.41
C LEU A 537 -9.98 -3.35 -15.40
N HIS A 538 -9.57 -2.72 -14.29
CA HIS A 538 -8.72 -3.30 -13.25
C HIS A 538 -9.47 -3.61 -11.95
N ASP A 539 -10.82 -3.54 -11.97
CA ASP A 539 -11.67 -3.69 -10.77
C ASP A 539 -11.33 -2.67 -9.66
N VAL A 540 -10.96 -1.47 -10.08
CA VAL A 540 -10.68 -0.33 -9.21
C VAL A 540 -11.77 0.71 -9.34
N VAL A 541 -12.25 1.26 -8.21
CA VAL A 541 -13.26 2.32 -8.21
C VAL A 541 -12.61 3.69 -8.12
N VAL A 542 -13.26 4.69 -8.69
CA VAL A 542 -12.86 6.09 -8.58
C VAL A 542 -13.55 6.70 -7.36
N ARG A 543 -12.78 7.33 -6.49
CA ARG A 543 -13.30 8.11 -5.36
C ARG A 543 -13.58 9.55 -5.82
N PRO A 544 -14.82 10.02 -5.75
CA PRO A 544 -15.12 11.43 -6.03
C PRO A 544 -14.48 12.35 -4.97
N CYS A 545 -13.87 13.42 -5.45
CA CYS A 545 -13.35 14.50 -4.63
C CYS A 545 -14.36 15.63 -4.57
N GLY A 546 -14.93 15.88 -3.37
CA GLY A 546 -16.05 16.79 -3.14
C GLY A 546 -17.43 16.17 -3.42
N PHE A 547 -18.40 16.59 -2.63
CA PHE A 547 -19.79 16.13 -2.79
C PHE A 547 -20.40 16.46 -4.15
N ALA A 548 -19.97 17.57 -4.76
CA ALA A 548 -20.41 17.99 -6.10
C ALA A 548 -20.04 16.99 -7.20
N SER A 549 -19.01 16.18 -6.98
CA SER A 549 -18.53 15.16 -7.93
C SER A 549 -19.26 13.82 -7.80
N VAL A 550 -19.97 13.58 -6.70
CA VAL A 550 -20.70 12.32 -6.45
C VAL A 550 -21.67 11.96 -7.58
N PRO A 551 -22.48 12.88 -8.14
CA PRO A 551 -23.40 12.57 -9.23
C PRO A 551 -22.75 12.01 -10.49
N ARG A 552 -21.44 12.25 -10.70
CA ARG A 552 -20.67 11.74 -11.84
C ARG A 552 -20.34 10.24 -11.68
N ILE A 553 -20.11 9.80 -10.45
CA ILE A 553 -19.66 8.42 -10.13
C ILE A 553 -20.83 7.53 -9.69
N ALA A 554 -21.81 8.09 -8.98
CA ALA A 554 -22.93 7.34 -8.43
C ALA A 554 -23.71 6.45 -9.44
N PRO A 555 -23.87 6.83 -10.73
CA PRO A 555 -24.46 5.93 -11.73
C PRO A 555 -23.67 4.62 -11.89
N VAL A 556 -22.35 4.68 -11.86
CA VAL A 556 -21.47 3.50 -11.92
C VAL A 556 -21.66 2.64 -10.68
N TRP A 557 -21.63 3.22 -9.48
CA TRP A 557 -21.89 2.46 -8.24
C TRP A 557 -23.22 1.71 -8.29
N LYS A 558 -24.28 2.36 -8.79
CA LYS A 558 -25.61 1.74 -8.93
C LYS A 558 -25.61 0.56 -9.90
N VAL A 559 -24.83 0.62 -10.98
CA VAL A 559 -24.70 -0.51 -11.93
C VAL A 559 -23.97 -1.67 -11.27
N LEU A 560 -22.83 -1.41 -10.62
CA LEU A 560 -22.02 -2.42 -9.95
C LEU A 560 -22.80 -3.10 -8.80
N ASP A 561 -23.51 -2.32 -7.99
CA ASP A 561 -24.35 -2.84 -6.89
C ASP A 561 -25.51 -3.67 -7.41
N ARG A 562 -26.23 -3.19 -8.43
CA ARG A 562 -27.38 -3.91 -9.03
C ARG A 562 -26.95 -5.21 -9.68
N PHE A 563 -25.82 -5.20 -10.38
CA PHE A 563 -25.24 -6.41 -10.93
C PHE A 563 -24.76 -7.35 -9.82
N GLY A 564 -24.25 -6.82 -8.71
CA GLY A 564 -23.70 -7.58 -7.59
C GLY A 564 -22.29 -8.09 -7.89
N THR A 565 -21.39 -7.22 -8.28
CA THR A 565 -19.99 -7.54 -8.64
C THR A 565 -19.24 -8.26 -7.52
N SER A 566 -19.55 -8.00 -6.25
CA SER A 566 -18.97 -8.70 -5.09
C SER A 566 -19.19 -10.23 -5.09
N ASN A 567 -20.22 -10.70 -5.82
CA ASN A 567 -20.55 -12.13 -5.95
C ASN A 567 -20.24 -12.66 -7.35
N ALA A 568 -19.56 -11.89 -8.17
CA ALA A 568 -19.15 -12.25 -9.51
C ALA A 568 -17.68 -12.65 -9.54
N GLU A 569 -17.33 -13.54 -10.45
CA GLU A 569 -15.94 -13.77 -10.82
C GLU A 569 -15.49 -12.64 -11.73
N TRP A 570 -14.42 -11.96 -11.34
CA TRP A 570 -13.79 -10.93 -12.18
C TRP A 570 -12.71 -11.56 -13.05
N GLN A 571 -12.79 -11.34 -14.36
CA GLN A 571 -11.88 -11.83 -15.40
C GLN A 571 -11.28 -10.60 -16.11
N PRO A 572 -9.98 -10.34 -15.95
CA PRO A 572 -9.33 -9.14 -16.47
C PRO A 572 -9.05 -9.21 -17.97
N TYR A 573 -8.91 -8.04 -18.61
CA TYR A 573 -8.67 -7.91 -20.05
C TYR A 573 -7.40 -8.61 -20.55
N TRP A 574 -6.35 -8.72 -19.73
CA TRP A 574 -5.11 -9.41 -20.12
C TRP A 574 -5.26 -10.94 -20.18
N GLU A 575 -6.27 -11.51 -19.55
CA GLU A 575 -6.67 -12.93 -19.69
C GLU A 575 -7.58 -13.16 -20.91
N ARG A 576 -7.96 -12.09 -21.63
CA ARG A 576 -8.83 -12.11 -22.83
C ARG A 576 -10.15 -12.85 -22.61
N PRO A 577 -10.95 -12.49 -21.60
CA PRO A 577 -12.20 -13.20 -21.27
C PRO A 577 -13.26 -13.11 -22.37
N VAL A 578 -13.15 -12.12 -23.25
CA VAL A 578 -13.93 -11.93 -24.49
C VAL A 578 -13.03 -11.35 -25.58
N GLU A 579 -13.32 -11.67 -26.85
CA GLU A 579 -12.61 -11.07 -27.98
C GLU A 579 -13.15 -9.67 -28.26
N VAL A 580 -12.26 -8.72 -28.42
CA VAL A 580 -12.56 -7.32 -28.75
C VAL A 580 -11.64 -6.79 -29.85
N SER A 581 -12.13 -5.85 -30.63
CA SER A 581 -11.34 -5.11 -31.64
C SER A 581 -11.86 -3.66 -31.75
N PRO A 582 -11.05 -2.70 -32.19
CA PRO A 582 -9.61 -2.77 -32.49
C PRO A 582 -8.76 -2.96 -31.22
N GLU A 583 -7.45 -2.99 -31.35
CA GLU A 583 -6.49 -3.21 -30.25
C GLU A 583 -6.59 -2.16 -29.14
N SER A 584 -6.96 -0.93 -29.46
CA SER A 584 -7.23 0.13 -28.46
C SER A 584 -8.44 -0.14 -27.57
N VAL A 585 -9.24 -1.14 -27.89
CA VAL A 585 -10.37 -1.56 -27.05
C VAL A 585 -9.92 -2.71 -26.15
N LYS A 586 -10.19 -2.57 -24.86
CA LYS A 586 -9.94 -3.61 -23.84
C LYS A 586 -11.26 -3.97 -23.17
N ALA A 587 -11.39 -5.23 -22.71
CA ALA A 587 -12.59 -5.65 -22.02
C ALA A 587 -12.29 -6.58 -20.83
N SER A 588 -12.76 -6.21 -19.66
CA SER A 588 -12.80 -7.06 -18.45
C SER A 588 -14.24 -7.47 -18.16
N VAL A 589 -14.42 -8.62 -17.50
CA VAL A 589 -15.75 -9.23 -17.34
C VAL A 589 -15.98 -9.58 -15.87
N TYR A 590 -17.13 -9.17 -15.34
CA TYR A 590 -17.69 -9.75 -14.11
C TYR A 590 -18.70 -10.84 -14.53
N ARG A 591 -18.43 -12.09 -14.16
CA ARG A 591 -19.22 -13.25 -14.59
C ARG A 591 -19.99 -13.86 -13.45
N LYS A 592 -21.27 -14.08 -13.69
CA LYS A 592 -22.17 -14.90 -12.86
C LYS A 592 -22.87 -15.96 -13.71
N ARG A 593 -23.57 -16.87 -13.06
CA ARG A 593 -24.33 -17.89 -13.78
C ARG A 593 -25.46 -17.25 -14.59
N GLY A 594 -25.38 -17.35 -15.93
CA GLY A 594 -26.41 -16.86 -16.87
C GLY A 594 -26.32 -15.35 -17.17
N GLU A 595 -25.40 -14.60 -16.58
CA GLU A 595 -25.22 -13.20 -16.90
C GLU A 595 -23.76 -12.74 -16.75
N SER A 596 -23.39 -11.72 -17.49
CA SER A 596 -22.08 -11.06 -17.41
C SER A 596 -22.23 -9.54 -17.48
N LEU A 597 -21.38 -8.83 -16.76
CA LEU A 597 -21.19 -7.40 -16.94
C LEU A 597 -19.80 -7.19 -17.54
N ILE A 598 -19.76 -6.71 -18.78
CA ILE A 598 -18.53 -6.48 -19.52
C ILE A 598 -18.18 -4.99 -19.44
N VAL A 599 -17.03 -4.67 -18.91
CA VAL A 599 -16.42 -3.32 -18.98
C VAL A 599 -15.70 -3.22 -20.30
N VAL A 600 -16.23 -2.49 -21.27
CA VAL A 600 -15.63 -2.29 -22.59
C VAL A 600 -15.07 -0.89 -22.65
N SER A 601 -13.77 -0.73 -22.75
CA SER A 601 -13.11 0.58 -22.72
C SER A 601 -12.25 0.81 -23.96
N ASN A 602 -12.38 2.02 -24.54
CA ASN A 602 -11.43 2.51 -25.52
C ASN A 602 -10.32 3.29 -24.81
N VAL A 603 -9.12 2.75 -24.78
CA VAL A 603 -7.95 3.38 -24.14
C VAL A 603 -7.12 4.25 -25.11
N SER A 604 -7.59 4.45 -26.34
CA SER A 604 -6.98 5.40 -27.28
C SER A 604 -7.16 6.84 -26.76
N PRO A 605 -6.10 7.66 -26.73
CA PRO A 605 -6.22 9.08 -26.36
C PRO A 605 -6.85 9.95 -27.44
N GLU A 606 -6.92 9.49 -28.68
CA GLU A 606 -7.18 10.37 -29.84
C GLU A 606 -8.43 10.01 -30.64
N SER A 607 -8.73 8.71 -30.79
CA SER A 607 -9.71 8.26 -31.76
C SER A 607 -10.89 7.52 -31.16
N THR A 608 -12.09 7.81 -31.68
CA THR A 608 -13.27 6.98 -31.43
C THR A 608 -13.05 5.58 -32.01
N ALA A 609 -13.26 4.55 -31.20
CA ALA A 609 -13.19 3.17 -31.63
C ALA A 609 -14.58 2.65 -32.02
N LYS A 610 -14.69 2.05 -33.19
CA LYS A 610 -15.81 1.17 -33.53
C LYS A 610 -15.53 -0.18 -32.93
N ALA A 611 -15.86 -0.34 -31.66
CA ALA A 611 -15.57 -1.55 -30.90
C ALA A 611 -16.49 -2.68 -31.32
N VAL A 612 -15.91 -3.82 -31.66
CA VAL A 612 -16.63 -5.08 -31.88
C VAL A 612 -16.30 -5.99 -30.71
N VAL A 613 -17.32 -6.45 -30.00
CA VAL A 613 -17.21 -7.35 -28.85
C VAL A 613 -17.89 -8.67 -29.18
N THR A 614 -17.14 -9.78 -29.12
CA THR A 614 -17.71 -11.13 -29.22
C THR A 614 -18.29 -11.49 -27.86
N LEU A 615 -19.60 -11.78 -27.84
CA LEU A 615 -20.31 -12.08 -26.59
C LEU A 615 -20.07 -13.53 -26.17
N PRO A 616 -20.27 -13.85 -24.88
CA PRO A 616 -20.28 -15.23 -24.40
C PRO A 616 -21.31 -16.08 -25.14
N ASP A 617 -21.03 -17.37 -25.29
CA ASP A 617 -21.93 -18.32 -25.94
C ASP A 617 -23.35 -18.30 -25.33
N GLY A 618 -24.36 -18.35 -26.20
CA GLY A 618 -25.76 -18.31 -25.80
C GLY A 618 -26.23 -16.91 -25.36
N ALA A 619 -25.48 -15.86 -25.63
CA ALA A 619 -25.93 -14.49 -25.39
C ALA A 619 -27.11 -14.13 -26.28
N THR A 620 -28.22 -13.73 -25.66
CA THR A 620 -29.48 -13.39 -26.36
C THR A 620 -29.84 -11.92 -26.24
N HIS A 621 -29.33 -11.25 -25.22
CA HIS A 621 -29.63 -9.86 -24.93
C HIS A 621 -28.41 -9.13 -24.42
N ALA A 622 -28.22 -7.91 -24.87
CA ALA A 622 -27.15 -7.03 -24.42
C ALA A 622 -27.72 -5.62 -24.16
N ARG A 623 -27.29 -5.01 -23.05
CA ARG A 623 -27.75 -3.69 -22.62
C ARG A 623 -26.59 -2.84 -22.13
N ASP A 624 -26.50 -1.62 -22.64
CA ASP A 624 -25.65 -0.56 -22.08
C ASP A 624 -26.33 -0.01 -20.82
N GLU A 625 -25.81 -0.37 -19.66
CA GLU A 625 -26.41 -0.06 -18.35
C GLU A 625 -26.29 1.43 -17.98
N LEU A 626 -25.26 2.13 -18.45
CA LEU A 626 -25.11 3.55 -18.20
C LEU A 626 -25.99 4.40 -19.11
N ALA A 627 -26.07 4.05 -20.39
CA ALA A 627 -26.98 4.73 -21.34
C ALA A 627 -28.44 4.28 -21.18
N GLY A 628 -28.68 3.17 -20.47
CA GLY A 628 -30.03 2.64 -20.23
C GLY A 628 -30.72 2.11 -21.48
N ARG A 629 -29.98 1.65 -22.49
CA ARG A 629 -30.51 1.20 -23.79
C ARG A 629 -30.02 -0.20 -24.16
N ASP A 630 -30.87 -0.91 -24.87
CA ASP A 630 -30.52 -2.21 -25.43
C ASP A 630 -29.58 -2.03 -26.63
N VAL A 631 -28.65 -2.98 -26.79
CA VAL A 631 -27.67 -3.03 -27.88
C VAL A 631 -27.99 -4.22 -28.77
N THR A 632 -28.05 -3.98 -30.09
CA THR A 632 -28.34 -5.04 -31.06
C THR A 632 -27.24 -6.09 -31.05
N VAL A 633 -27.62 -7.34 -30.83
CA VAL A 633 -26.75 -8.51 -30.99
C VAL A 633 -26.92 -9.05 -32.41
N TYR A 634 -25.83 -9.15 -33.13
CA TYR A 634 -25.79 -9.74 -34.47
C TYR A 634 -24.65 -10.76 -34.55
N ASP A 635 -24.98 -11.97 -34.91
CA ASP A 635 -24.04 -13.11 -35.03
C ASP A 635 -23.15 -13.28 -33.79
N GLY A 636 -23.75 -13.22 -32.57
CA GLY A 636 -23.03 -13.32 -31.30
C GLY A 636 -22.12 -12.12 -30.99
N LYS A 637 -22.28 -11.02 -31.68
CA LYS A 637 -21.43 -9.81 -31.51
C LYS A 637 -22.28 -8.57 -31.29
N VAL A 638 -21.66 -7.58 -30.62
CA VAL A 638 -22.18 -6.22 -30.57
C VAL A 638 -21.15 -5.26 -31.13
N THR A 639 -21.65 -4.15 -31.71
CA THR A 639 -20.80 -3.05 -32.20
C THR A 639 -21.14 -1.78 -31.43
N LEU A 640 -20.13 -1.11 -30.90
CA LEU A 640 -20.24 0.07 -30.06
C LEU A 640 -19.31 1.17 -30.59
N ASP A 641 -19.80 2.40 -30.73
CA ASP A 641 -18.94 3.54 -30.97
C ASP A 641 -18.53 4.13 -29.63
N ILE A 642 -17.24 3.96 -29.26
CA ILE A 642 -16.69 4.37 -27.96
C ILE A 642 -15.68 5.50 -28.18
N PRO A 643 -15.97 6.74 -27.70
CA PRO A 643 -15.04 7.86 -27.79
C PRO A 643 -13.70 7.60 -27.08
N PRO A 644 -12.67 8.43 -27.31
CA PRO A 644 -11.39 8.32 -26.60
C PRO A 644 -11.55 8.34 -25.07
N PHE A 645 -10.88 7.43 -24.37
CA PHE A 645 -10.94 7.31 -22.91
C PHE A 645 -12.38 7.30 -22.38
N ARG A 646 -13.23 6.46 -22.97
CA ARG A 646 -14.61 6.21 -22.50
C ARG A 646 -14.84 4.71 -22.39
N MET A 647 -15.82 4.36 -21.59
CA MET A 647 -16.23 2.98 -21.40
C MET A 647 -17.74 2.80 -21.58
N VAL A 648 -18.13 1.56 -21.78
CA VAL A 648 -19.50 1.07 -21.74
C VAL A 648 -19.57 -0.07 -20.71
N LEU A 649 -20.60 -0.08 -19.88
CA LEU A 649 -20.94 -1.19 -19.01
C LEU A 649 -22.02 -2.04 -19.68
N LEU A 650 -21.58 -3.07 -20.38
CA LEU A 650 -22.45 -3.93 -21.19
C LEU A 650 -22.91 -5.13 -20.37
N ARG A 651 -24.18 -5.14 -19.94
CA ARG A 651 -24.79 -6.31 -19.34
C ARG A 651 -25.26 -7.27 -20.42
N VAL A 652 -24.89 -8.52 -20.28
CA VAL A 652 -25.22 -9.60 -21.23
C VAL A 652 -25.92 -10.72 -20.50
N GLU A 653 -27.07 -11.15 -21.04
CA GLU A 653 -27.82 -12.31 -20.54
C GLU A 653 -27.63 -13.47 -21.52
N SER A 654 -27.32 -14.64 -21.00
CA SER A 654 -27.16 -15.88 -21.77
C SER A 654 -28.22 -16.90 -21.38
N VAL A 655 -28.81 -17.57 -22.37
CA VAL A 655 -29.69 -18.73 -22.13
C VAL A 655 -28.83 -19.84 -21.53
N LYS A 656 -29.37 -20.49 -20.52
CA LYS A 656 -28.73 -21.62 -19.83
C LYS A 656 -28.62 -22.82 -20.74
#